data_2bba1b2525794c07d3ee862c9d1089ee
#
_entry.id   2bba1b2525794c07d3ee862c9d1089ee
#
_cell.length_a   1.000
_cell.length_b   1.000
_cell.length_c   1.000
_cell.angle_alpha   90.00
_cell.angle_beta   90.00
_cell.angle_gamma   90.00
#
_symmetry.space_group_name_H-M   'P 1'
#
loop_
_entity.id
_entity.type
_entity.pdbx_description
1 polymer ?
#
loop_
_entity_poly.entity_id
_entity_poly.type
_entity_poly.pdbx_seq_one_letter_code
_entity_poly.pdbx_strand_id
1 'polypeptide(L)'
;MKTTYLFTVFLLYANFSFAQINSTTPWIWMEGDNTINQKGIYGSQNVSNNNNKPGARNSSSTWTDATGSLWLFGGFGHSSTSQGYLNDLWKYCPATSEWIWMHGDNTAGKYGVYGTQGIASSTYKPGSSYQSVSWTDKDGNLWLFGGFGYSSASMGLLNALWKYNTATNQWTWVKGNNTVNAAGSYGTKSVANINNFPGARHSSQTWVDAAGNLWLFGGNGYAGSTEGILNDLWKYNIATNEWTWINGDNTINQPAVYGTKAVTSATNKPGARYVSTSWQDATGNVWMFGGYGYDETFAGNLNDMWKYNPSTNQWTWMQGNKTIDQKAVFGTQGVPSITNKPGSRYVSNSWADAAGELWMFGGYGFDQINSGYLNDLWKYNTTNNTWTWIKGDNNVDQRGVYGTQGLANTANKSGARTGAVSWADGIGNLWMFGGYGYDGTRSGVLNDMWKLGNFQPILPLHLLQFSGVLNNTVQLQWQTEQEKDFNHFNIQRSVDGINFTNIGSINGNNCNSKNNYNYADNSLQVLNAQKIFYRLQLMDIDEKFTYSKIISFNLTQNAGSITAFPNPAAESINLSFTQIKKGNTEIRITNMAGNTVKKNNQYLSAGKASLNIDVNTLSPGAYIATVINTDGIKQLKFIKQ
;
A
#
# COMPACT_ATOMS: atom_id res chain seq x y z
N MET A 1 53.75 16.11 7.93
CA MET A 1 53.13 14.88 7.39
C MET A 1 51.73 14.75 7.93
N LYS A 2 50.72 14.98 7.09
CA LYS A 2 49.31 14.78 7.44
C LYS A 2 48.91 13.40 6.91
N THR A 3 48.58 12.50 7.82
CA THR A 3 48.14 11.14 7.48
C THR A 3 46.64 11.18 7.25
N THR A 4 46.22 10.98 5.99
CA THR A 4 44.83 10.87 5.61
C THR A 4 44.39 9.43 5.75
N TYR A 5 43.47 9.15 6.66
CA TYR A 5 42.82 7.84 6.78
C TYR A 5 41.69 7.74 5.75
N LEU A 6 41.85 6.83 4.80
CA LEU A 6 40.82 6.45 3.84
C LEU A 6 39.92 5.41 4.53
N PHE A 7 38.68 5.80 4.85
CA PHE A 7 37.64 4.87 5.30
C PHE A 7 36.99 4.23 4.06
N THR A 8 37.31 2.97 3.80
CA THR A 8 36.64 2.15 2.80
C THR A 8 35.36 1.61 3.41
N VAL A 9 34.21 2.18 3.01
CA VAL A 9 32.90 1.65 3.36
C VAL A 9 32.63 0.43 2.46
N PHE A 10 32.71 -0.78 3.02
CA PHE A 10 32.19 -1.99 2.38
C PHE A 10 30.66 -1.95 2.42
N LEU A 11 30.02 -1.59 1.31
CA LEU A 11 28.61 -1.86 1.09
C LEU A 11 28.43 -3.38 0.84
N LEU A 12 27.99 -4.09 1.87
CA LEU A 12 27.47 -5.44 1.70
C LEU A 12 26.15 -5.35 0.93
N TYR A 13 26.19 -5.54 -0.38
CA TYR A 13 24.99 -5.88 -1.15
C TYR A 13 24.56 -7.29 -0.73
N ALA A 14 23.52 -7.39 0.09
CA ALA A 14 22.81 -8.65 0.25
C ALA A 14 22.14 -8.95 -1.11
N ASN A 15 22.72 -9.86 -1.87
CA ASN A 15 22.08 -10.44 -3.04
C ASN A 15 20.89 -11.28 -2.54
N PHE A 16 19.70 -10.68 -2.47
CA PHE A 16 18.46 -11.43 -2.38
C PHE A 16 18.27 -12.16 -3.69
N SER A 17 18.64 -13.43 -3.73
CA SER A 17 18.26 -14.34 -4.81
C SER A 17 16.77 -14.59 -4.70
N PHE A 18 15.95 -13.82 -5.41
CA PHE A 18 14.55 -14.16 -5.59
C PHE A 18 14.50 -15.49 -6.32
N ALA A 19 13.87 -16.50 -5.72
CA ALA A 19 13.71 -17.77 -6.38
C ALA A 19 12.81 -17.58 -7.59
N GLN A 20 13.34 -17.87 -8.77
CA GLN A 20 12.63 -17.69 -10.04
C GLN A 20 11.38 -18.56 -10.12
N ILE A 21 10.25 -17.95 -10.47
CA ILE A 21 9.02 -18.67 -10.81
C ILE A 21 9.30 -19.54 -12.04
N ASN A 22 8.98 -20.82 -11.95
CA ASN A 22 9.18 -21.82 -13.00
C ASN A 22 7.99 -22.78 -13.09
N SER A 23 8.09 -23.82 -13.93
CA SER A 23 7.02 -24.81 -14.13
C SER A 23 6.65 -25.59 -12.87
N THR A 24 7.54 -25.72 -11.89
CA THR A 24 7.30 -26.45 -10.63
C THR A 24 6.78 -25.54 -9.51
N THR A 25 6.87 -24.22 -9.64
CA THR A 25 6.35 -23.27 -8.64
C THR A 25 4.85 -23.48 -8.47
N PRO A 26 4.34 -23.82 -7.26
CA PRO A 26 2.94 -24.13 -7.08
C PRO A 26 2.04 -22.89 -7.13
N TRP A 27 0.82 -23.06 -7.63
CA TRP A 27 -0.27 -22.16 -7.31
C TRP A 27 -0.80 -22.42 -5.91
N ILE A 28 -1.18 -21.37 -5.21
CA ILE A 28 -1.81 -21.45 -3.88
C ILE A 28 -3.16 -20.76 -3.97
N TRP A 29 -4.23 -21.47 -3.66
CA TRP A 29 -5.53 -20.86 -3.45
C TRP A 29 -5.56 -20.22 -2.07
N MET A 30 -5.48 -18.88 -2.02
CA MET A 30 -5.28 -18.12 -0.77
C MET A 30 -6.59 -17.82 -0.07
N GLU A 31 -7.57 -17.33 -0.81
CA GLU A 31 -8.83 -16.79 -0.28
C GLU A 31 -9.99 -16.99 -1.26
N GLY A 32 -11.21 -16.62 -0.82
CA GLY A 32 -12.41 -16.69 -1.61
C GLY A 32 -12.98 -18.10 -1.69
N ASP A 33 -13.97 -18.28 -2.54
CA ASP A 33 -14.69 -19.54 -2.67
C ASP A 33 -14.19 -20.31 -3.90
N ASN A 34 -14.26 -21.63 -3.84
CA ASN A 34 -13.96 -22.53 -4.97
C ASN A 34 -15.19 -22.81 -5.84
N THR A 35 -16.21 -21.97 -5.74
CA THR A 35 -17.46 -22.04 -6.49
C THR A 35 -17.80 -20.68 -7.06
N ILE A 36 -18.51 -20.67 -8.22
CA ILE A 36 -18.89 -19.44 -8.93
C ILE A 36 -19.99 -18.66 -8.22
N ASN A 37 -20.16 -17.38 -8.61
CA ASN A 37 -21.29 -16.50 -8.32
C ASN A 37 -21.53 -16.24 -6.83
N GLN A 38 -20.48 -16.22 -6.01
CA GLN A 38 -20.58 -15.99 -4.58
C GLN A 38 -20.79 -14.52 -4.25
N LYS A 39 -21.67 -14.25 -3.29
CA LYS A 39 -21.94 -12.92 -2.78
C LYS A 39 -20.80 -12.40 -1.90
N GLY A 40 -20.61 -11.06 -1.88
CA GLY A 40 -19.68 -10.43 -0.97
C GLY A 40 -20.16 -10.42 0.48
N ILE A 41 -19.19 -10.53 1.40
CA ILE A 41 -19.38 -10.36 2.85
C ILE A 41 -18.61 -9.11 3.27
N TYR A 42 -19.33 -8.06 3.66
CA TYR A 42 -18.74 -6.71 3.79
C TYR A 42 -18.29 -6.37 5.23
N GLY A 43 -18.95 -6.88 6.26
CA GLY A 43 -18.70 -6.46 7.63
C GLY A 43 -18.95 -4.97 7.86
N SER A 44 -18.19 -4.37 8.78
CA SER A 44 -18.20 -2.93 9.03
C SER A 44 -17.13 -2.24 8.18
N GLN A 45 -17.45 -1.07 7.63
CA GLN A 45 -16.52 -0.30 6.80
C GLN A 45 -15.27 0.11 7.59
N ASN A 46 -14.10 0.02 6.97
CA ASN A 46 -12.77 0.26 7.58
C ASN A 46 -12.39 -0.69 8.72
N VAL A 47 -13.08 -1.81 8.89
CA VAL A 47 -12.78 -2.82 9.91
C VAL A 47 -12.32 -4.10 9.24
N SER A 48 -11.13 -4.55 9.61
CA SER A 48 -10.58 -5.86 9.20
C SER A 48 -11.38 -6.99 9.85
N ASN A 49 -11.65 -8.04 9.10
CA ASN A 49 -12.28 -9.26 9.60
C ASN A 49 -12.00 -10.43 8.65
N ASN A 50 -11.67 -11.58 9.20
CA ASN A 50 -11.37 -12.80 8.45
C ASN A 50 -12.56 -13.35 7.64
N ASN A 51 -13.79 -12.93 7.93
CA ASN A 51 -14.97 -13.28 7.14
C ASN A 51 -15.24 -12.33 5.99
N ASN A 52 -14.61 -11.14 5.99
CA ASN A 52 -14.80 -10.17 4.91
C ASN A 52 -14.26 -10.73 3.60
N LYS A 53 -15.04 -10.61 2.54
CA LYS A 53 -14.58 -10.96 1.19
C LYS A 53 -15.37 -10.21 0.12
N PRO A 54 -14.71 -9.73 -0.94
CA PRO A 54 -15.42 -9.22 -2.09
C PRO A 54 -16.26 -10.33 -2.74
N GLY A 55 -17.42 -9.98 -3.27
CA GLY A 55 -18.21 -10.91 -4.06
C GLY A 55 -17.54 -11.25 -5.39
N ALA A 56 -17.96 -12.34 -6.00
CA ALA A 56 -17.49 -12.81 -7.29
C ALA A 56 -17.66 -11.70 -8.34
N ARG A 57 -16.56 -11.35 -9.06
CA ARG A 57 -16.53 -10.23 -9.99
C ARG A 57 -15.46 -10.35 -11.05
N ASN A 58 -15.65 -9.64 -12.13
CA ASN A 58 -14.67 -9.50 -13.20
C ASN A 58 -14.45 -8.03 -13.57
N SER A 59 -13.33 -7.75 -14.23
CA SER A 59 -13.01 -6.45 -14.83
C SER A 59 -13.06 -5.28 -13.84
N SER A 60 -12.61 -5.50 -12.61
CA SER A 60 -12.38 -4.48 -11.58
C SER A 60 -11.10 -3.70 -11.87
N SER A 61 -10.98 -2.53 -11.26
CA SER A 61 -9.73 -1.76 -11.23
C SER A 61 -8.90 -2.15 -10.00
N THR A 62 -7.56 -2.11 -10.13
CA THR A 62 -6.66 -2.55 -9.06
C THR A 62 -5.46 -1.66 -8.89
N TRP A 63 -4.90 -1.66 -7.67
CA TRP A 63 -3.69 -0.95 -7.29
C TRP A 63 -2.90 -1.77 -6.27
N THR A 64 -1.60 -1.49 -6.20
CA THR A 64 -0.76 -1.84 -5.05
C THR A 64 -0.31 -0.53 -4.41
N ASP A 65 -0.51 -0.38 -3.11
CA ASP A 65 -0.03 0.80 -2.40
C ASP A 65 1.45 0.64 -1.97
N ALA A 66 2.05 1.71 -1.45
CA ALA A 66 3.44 1.70 -1.01
C ALA A 66 3.71 0.74 0.16
N THR A 67 2.67 0.25 0.83
CA THR A 67 2.77 -0.73 1.92
C THR A 67 2.69 -2.17 1.43
N GLY A 68 2.48 -2.39 0.13
CA GLY A 68 2.28 -3.71 -0.47
C GLY A 68 0.87 -4.26 -0.30
N SER A 69 -0.07 -3.46 0.20
CA SER A 69 -1.48 -3.86 0.25
C SER A 69 -2.10 -3.80 -1.15
N LEU A 70 -2.99 -4.73 -1.42
CA LEU A 70 -3.65 -4.86 -2.72
C LEU A 70 -5.03 -4.19 -2.65
N TRP A 71 -5.35 -3.34 -3.63
CA TRP A 71 -6.62 -2.62 -3.66
C TRP A 71 -7.45 -3.05 -4.87
N LEU A 72 -8.78 -3.08 -4.68
CA LEU A 72 -9.75 -3.53 -5.67
C LEU A 72 -10.95 -2.58 -5.67
N PHE A 73 -11.37 -2.11 -6.84
CA PHE A 73 -12.55 -1.26 -6.99
C PHE A 73 -13.48 -1.79 -8.06
N GLY A 74 -14.77 -1.84 -7.74
CA GLY A 74 -15.86 -2.02 -8.69
C GLY A 74 -15.82 -3.35 -9.45
N GLY A 75 -16.05 -3.29 -10.76
CA GLY A 75 -16.21 -4.43 -11.64
C GLY A 75 -17.67 -4.83 -11.85
N PHE A 76 -17.91 -5.88 -12.64
CA PHE A 76 -19.22 -6.49 -12.79
C PHE A 76 -19.28 -7.81 -12.01
N GLY A 77 -20.22 -7.92 -11.08
CA GLY A 77 -20.28 -9.11 -10.22
C GLY A 77 -21.35 -9.05 -9.15
N HIS A 78 -21.12 -9.77 -8.06
CA HIS A 78 -22.05 -9.95 -6.95
C HIS A 78 -21.70 -9.02 -5.77
N SER A 79 -22.65 -8.19 -5.39
CA SER A 79 -22.63 -7.44 -4.13
C SER A 79 -23.07 -8.36 -2.96
N SER A 80 -23.41 -7.79 -1.81
CA SER A 80 -24.02 -8.56 -0.71
C SER A 80 -25.40 -9.11 -1.06
N THR A 81 -26.13 -8.49 -1.98
CA THR A 81 -27.54 -8.82 -2.26
C THR A 81 -27.83 -9.11 -3.73
N SER A 82 -27.19 -8.43 -4.68
CA SER A 82 -27.52 -8.44 -6.09
C SER A 82 -26.30 -8.54 -6.99
N GLN A 83 -26.48 -8.94 -8.24
CA GLN A 83 -25.49 -8.88 -9.30
C GLN A 83 -25.62 -7.58 -10.09
N GLY A 84 -24.52 -6.99 -10.52
CA GLY A 84 -24.49 -5.79 -11.35
C GLY A 84 -23.13 -5.11 -11.30
N TYR A 85 -23.07 -3.86 -11.77
CA TYR A 85 -21.88 -3.02 -11.64
C TYR A 85 -21.69 -2.60 -10.19
N LEU A 86 -20.44 -2.55 -9.74
CA LEU A 86 -20.06 -2.31 -8.36
C LEU A 86 -19.25 -1.01 -8.23
N ASN A 87 -19.24 -0.41 -7.04
CA ASN A 87 -18.41 0.75 -6.69
C ASN A 87 -17.74 0.60 -5.31
N ASP A 88 -17.74 -0.60 -4.77
CA ASP A 88 -17.07 -0.91 -3.51
C ASP A 88 -15.55 -0.88 -3.69
N LEU A 89 -14.87 -0.26 -2.75
CA LEU A 89 -13.42 -0.23 -2.65
C LEU A 89 -12.98 -1.15 -1.52
N TRP A 90 -12.11 -2.08 -1.85
CA TRP A 90 -11.55 -3.07 -0.93
C TRP A 90 -10.03 -2.94 -0.84
N LYS A 91 -9.52 -3.23 0.33
CA LYS A 91 -8.09 -3.40 0.60
C LYS A 91 -7.84 -4.82 1.10
N TYR A 92 -6.87 -5.51 0.52
CA TYR A 92 -6.38 -6.79 0.98
C TYR A 92 -5.00 -6.64 1.58
N CYS A 93 -4.80 -7.19 2.77
CA CYS A 93 -3.51 -7.26 3.42
C CYS A 93 -2.92 -8.66 3.21
N PRO A 94 -1.88 -8.86 2.37
CA PRO A 94 -1.29 -10.17 2.13
C PRO A 94 -0.72 -10.84 3.39
N ALA A 95 -0.35 -10.07 4.39
CA ALA A 95 0.23 -10.58 5.63
C ALA A 95 -0.79 -11.28 6.53
N THR A 96 -2.01 -10.73 6.63
CA THR A 96 -3.09 -11.31 7.46
C THR A 96 -4.04 -12.16 6.66
N SER A 97 -3.94 -12.10 5.31
CA SER A 97 -4.93 -12.71 4.41
C SER A 97 -6.35 -12.17 4.66
N GLU A 98 -6.49 -10.88 4.98
CA GLU A 98 -7.78 -10.27 5.29
C GLU A 98 -8.17 -9.17 4.31
N TRP A 99 -9.47 -9.13 4.00
CA TRP A 99 -10.09 -8.06 3.25
C TRP A 99 -10.71 -7.01 4.15
N ILE A 100 -10.59 -5.74 3.78
CA ILE A 100 -11.21 -4.60 4.45
C ILE A 100 -12.06 -3.85 3.42
N TRP A 101 -13.36 -3.70 3.68
CA TRP A 101 -14.20 -2.82 2.89
C TRP A 101 -13.94 -1.37 3.25
N MET A 102 -13.26 -0.63 2.36
CA MET A 102 -12.77 0.72 2.65
C MET A 102 -13.79 1.81 2.33
N HIS A 103 -14.50 1.69 1.20
CA HIS A 103 -15.42 2.72 0.71
C HIS A 103 -16.45 2.15 -0.26
N GLY A 104 -17.40 3.00 -0.72
CA GLY A 104 -18.42 2.62 -1.70
C GLY A 104 -19.63 1.93 -1.07
N ASP A 105 -20.45 1.31 -1.91
CA ASP A 105 -21.69 0.67 -1.49
C ASP A 105 -21.55 -0.85 -1.48
N ASN A 106 -22.30 -1.52 -0.61
CA ASN A 106 -22.40 -2.98 -0.55
C ASN A 106 -23.54 -3.55 -1.42
N THR A 107 -24.09 -2.74 -2.32
CA THR A 107 -25.12 -3.11 -3.27
C THR A 107 -24.74 -2.61 -4.67
N ALA A 108 -25.19 -3.33 -5.72
CA ALA A 108 -24.86 -2.99 -7.10
C ALA A 108 -25.67 -1.82 -7.66
N GLY A 109 -25.21 -1.24 -8.79
CA GLY A 109 -25.94 -0.28 -9.60
C GLY A 109 -26.08 1.11 -8.99
N LYS A 110 -25.06 1.62 -8.31
CA LYS A 110 -25.09 2.91 -7.61
C LYS A 110 -24.55 4.05 -8.48
N TYR A 111 -25.24 5.17 -8.43
CA TYR A 111 -24.79 6.43 -9.03
C TYR A 111 -23.60 7.02 -8.24
N GLY A 112 -22.74 7.74 -8.96
CA GLY A 112 -21.62 8.47 -8.36
C GLY A 112 -22.08 9.70 -7.58
N VAL A 113 -21.35 10.04 -6.53
CA VAL A 113 -21.53 11.27 -5.75
C VAL A 113 -20.33 12.16 -6.01
N TYR A 114 -20.49 13.16 -6.88
CA TYR A 114 -19.38 13.93 -7.44
C TYR A 114 -18.98 15.14 -6.59
N GLY A 115 -19.93 15.90 -6.07
CA GLY A 115 -19.69 17.12 -5.32
C GLY A 115 -18.98 18.22 -6.14
N THR A 116 -18.09 18.99 -5.50
CA THR A 116 -17.31 20.04 -6.15
C THR A 116 -16.00 19.49 -6.69
N GLN A 117 -15.71 19.74 -7.97
CA GLN A 117 -14.49 19.28 -8.63
C GLN A 117 -13.23 19.83 -7.92
N GLY A 118 -12.24 18.98 -7.68
CA GLY A 118 -11.00 19.30 -6.99
C GLY A 118 -11.08 19.27 -5.46
N ILE A 119 -12.27 19.13 -4.87
CA ILE A 119 -12.45 19.04 -3.41
C ILE A 119 -12.55 17.57 -2.97
N ALA A 120 -11.82 17.20 -1.92
CA ALA A 120 -11.87 15.87 -1.33
C ALA A 120 -13.02 15.76 -0.31
N SER A 121 -13.70 14.60 -0.26
CA SER A 121 -14.70 14.32 0.77
C SER A 121 -14.85 12.82 1.01
N SER A 122 -15.18 12.46 2.25
CA SER A 122 -15.54 11.10 2.62
C SER A 122 -16.92 10.66 2.12
N THR A 123 -17.75 11.60 1.66
CA THR A 123 -19.06 11.31 1.07
C THR A 123 -19.01 11.15 -0.45
N TYR A 124 -17.95 11.62 -1.10
CA TYR A 124 -17.81 11.50 -2.55
C TYR A 124 -17.39 10.08 -2.92
N LYS A 125 -17.85 9.60 -4.05
CA LYS A 125 -17.50 8.28 -4.57
C LYS A 125 -17.79 8.17 -6.07
N PRO A 126 -16.96 7.44 -6.82
CA PRO A 126 -17.30 7.06 -8.18
C PRO A 126 -18.58 6.23 -8.22
N GLY A 127 -19.30 6.30 -9.34
CA GLY A 127 -20.42 5.40 -9.58
C GLY A 127 -19.96 3.96 -9.85
N SER A 128 -20.88 3.04 -9.76
CA SER A 128 -20.63 1.63 -10.06
C SER A 128 -20.18 1.49 -11.52
N SER A 129 -19.02 0.86 -11.74
CA SER A 129 -18.42 0.75 -13.06
C SER A 129 -17.54 -0.49 -13.20
N TYR A 130 -17.30 -0.91 -14.44
CA TYR A 130 -16.36 -1.95 -14.80
C TYR A 130 -15.43 -1.47 -15.93
N GLN A 131 -14.27 -2.14 -16.06
CA GLN A 131 -13.25 -1.80 -17.06
C GLN A 131 -12.80 -0.32 -17.00
N SER A 132 -12.94 0.32 -15.85
CA SER A 132 -12.25 1.57 -15.56
C SER A 132 -10.75 1.30 -15.48
N VAL A 133 -9.95 2.30 -15.77
CA VAL A 133 -8.49 2.17 -15.72
C VAL A 133 -7.91 2.88 -14.52
N SER A 134 -6.71 2.47 -14.10
CA SER A 134 -6.17 2.82 -12.79
C SER A 134 -4.67 3.12 -12.81
N TRP A 135 -4.21 3.95 -11.88
CA TRP A 135 -2.80 4.28 -11.62
C TRP A 135 -2.58 4.50 -10.13
N THR A 136 -1.36 4.22 -9.65
CA THR A 136 -0.88 4.68 -8.35
C THR A 136 0.12 5.81 -8.58
N ASP A 137 -0.07 6.97 -7.94
CA ASP A 137 0.91 8.04 -8.00
C ASP A 137 2.07 7.83 -7.00
N LYS A 138 3.11 8.67 -7.11
CA LYS A 138 4.29 8.59 -6.24
C LYS A 138 3.99 8.83 -4.75
N ASP A 139 2.85 9.44 -4.44
CA ASP A 139 2.41 9.74 -3.08
C ASP A 139 1.48 8.63 -2.53
N GLY A 140 1.25 7.56 -3.31
CA GLY A 140 0.42 6.41 -2.94
C GLY A 140 -1.08 6.65 -3.07
N ASN A 141 -1.51 7.72 -3.75
CA ASN A 141 -2.92 7.90 -4.06
C ASN A 141 -3.34 6.98 -5.23
N LEU A 142 -4.58 6.50 -5.17
CA LEU A 142 -5.16 5.64 -6.19
C LEU A 142 -5.97 6.50 -7.18
N TRP A 143 -5.63 6.40 -8.45
CA TRP A 143 -6.30 7.13 -9.52
C TRP A 143 -7.18 6.20 -10.35
N LEU A 144 -8.37 6.68 -10.73
CA LEU A 144 -9.37 5.93 -11.52
C LEU A 144 -9.89 6.82 -12.63
N PHE A 145 -10.00 6.28 -13.86
CA PHE A 145 -10.53 7.01 -15.00
C PHE A 145 -11.47 6.14 -15.82
N GLY A 146 -12.55 6.77 -16.30
CA GLY A 146 -13.44 6.19 -17.28
C GLY A 146 -14.18 4.94 -16.80
N GLY A 147 -14.31 3.96 -17.69
CA GLY A 147 -15.10 2.75 -17.49
C GLY A 147 -16.47 2.84 -18.11
N PHE A 148 -17.23 1.74 -18.07
CA PHE A 148 -18.65 1.71 -18.39
C PHE A 148 -19.45 1.52 -17.10
N GLY A 149 -20.40 2.41 -16.82
CA GLY A 149 -21.15 2.36 -15.58
C GLY A 149 -22.00 3.59 -15.31
N TYR A 150 -22.17 3.90 -14.04
CA TYR A 150 -23.09 4.94 -13.56
C TYR A 150 -22.36 6.27 -13.31
N SER A 151 -22.81 7.32 -13.97
CA SER A 151 -22.43 8.71 -13.67
C SER A 151 -23.21 9.24 -12.46
N SER A 152 -23.40 10.55 -12.35
CA SER A 152 -24.26 11.14 -11.31
C SER A 152 -25.76 10.85 -11.52
N ALA A 153 -26.21 10.54 -12.75
CA ALA A 153 -27.63 10.43 -13.08
C ALA A 153 -27.97 9.40 -14.17
N SER A 154 -26.97 8.86 -14.88
CA SER A 154 -27.20 7.95 -16.01
C SER A 154 -26.12 6.90 -16.14
N MET A 155 -26.33 5.85 -16.93
CA MET A 155 -25.39 4.78 -17.20
C MET A 155 -24.89 4.89 -18.65
N GLY A 156 -23.58 4.68 -18.84
CA GLY A 156 -22.90 4.72 -20.13
C GLY A 156 -21.38 4.78 -19.96
N LEU A 157 -20.67 5.22 -20.99
CA LEU A 157 -19.23 5.41 -20.95
C LEU A 157 -18.88 6.64 -20.11
N LEU A 158 -17.84 6.51 -19.29
CA LEU A 158 -17.40 7.53 -18.36
C LEU A 158 -16.07 8.16 -18.81
N ASN A 159 -15.83 9.40 -18.39
CA ASN A 159 -14.54 10.07 -18.54
C ASN A 159 -14.12 10.84 -17.28
N ALA A 160 -14.79 10.62 -16.16
CA ALA A 160 -14.40 11.22 -14.89
C ALA A 160 -13.05 10.66 -14.43
N LEU A 161 -12.17 11.57 -14.00
CA LEU A 161 -10.91 11.26 -13.35
C LEU A 161 -11.06 11.47 -11.85
N TRP A 162 -10.84 10.42 -11.10
CA TRP A 162 -10.96 10.38 -9.65
C TRP A 162 -9.60 10.10 -9.01
N LYS A 163 -9.40 10.63 -7.79
CA LYS A 163 -8.27 10.32 -6.92
C LYS A 163 -8.78 9.92 -5.55
N TYR A 164 -8.31 8.79 -5.04
CA TYR A 164 -8.52 8.36 -3.66
C TYR A 164 -7.25 8.53 -2.86
N ASN A 165 -7.34 9.26 -1.75
CA ASN A 165 -6.25 9.41 -0.80
C ASN A 165 -6.35 8.33 0.26
N THR A 166 -5.37 7.42 0.27
CA THR A 166 -5.35 6.25 1.17
C THR A 166 -5.13 6.60 2.64
N ALA A 167 -4.57 7.77 2.94
CA ALA A 167 -4.34 8.22 4.31
C ALA A 167 -5.58 8.87 4.94
N THR A 168 -6.41 9.57 4.12
CA THR A 168 -7.62 10.26 4.60
C THR A 168 -8.91 9.50 4.30
N ASN A 169 -8.83 8.42 3.52
CA ASN A 169 -9.97 7.65 3.03
C ASN A 169 -11.00 8.52 2.29
N GLN A 170 -10.53 9.43 1.44
CA GLN A 170 -11.38 10.38 0.73
C GLN A 170 -11.20 10.31 -0.78
N TRP A 171 -12.31 10.39 -1.50
CA TRP A 171 -12.33 10.57 -2.94
C TRP A 171 -12.33 12.06 -3.33
N THR A 172 -11.63 12.37 -4.42
CA THR A 172 -11.68 13.66 -5.10
C THR A 172 -12.06 13.43 -6.56
N TRP A 173 -13.12 14.07 -7.03
CA TRP A 173 -13.39 14.20 -8.47
C TRP A 173 -12.45 15.25 -9.05
N VAL A 174 -11.38 14.84 -9.72
CA VAL A 174 -10.30 15.75 -10.14
C VAL A 174 -10.64 16.46 -11.44
N LYS A 175 -11.15 15.71 -12.43
CA LYS A 175 -11.41 16.23 -13.78
C LYS A 175 -12.48 15.37 -14.50
N GLY A 176 -12.92 15.82 -15.66
CA GLY A 176 -13.89 15.09 -16.46
C GLY A 176 -15.33 15.44 -16.15
N ASN A 177 -16.25 14.77 -16.84
CA ASN A 177 -17.67 15.04 -16.73
C ASN A 177 -18.32 14.13 -15.68
N ASN A 178 -19.37 14.61 -15.06
CA ASN A 178 -20.26 13.81 -14.21
C ASN A 178 -21.45 13.23 -15.00
N THR A 179 -21.37 13.26 -16.31
CA THR A 179 -22.33 12.68 -17.27
C THR A 179 -21.66 11.58 -18.07
N VAL A 180 -22.42 10.80 -18.80
CA VAL A 180 -21.92 9.72 -19.67
C VAL A 180 -21.68 10.18 -21.10
N ASN A 181 -20.93 9.38 -21.87
CA ASN A 181 -20.73 9.48 -23.30
C ASN A 181 -20.16 10.84 -23.77
N ALA A 182 -19.31 11.42 -22.93
CA ALA A 182 -18.67 12.70 -23.23
C ALA A 182 -17.69 12.58 -24.39
N ALA A 183 -17.79 13.51 -25.34
CA ALA A 183 -16.88 13.63 -26.47
C ALA A 183 -15.43 13.91 -26.01
N GLY A 184 -14.44 13.46 -26.80
CA GLY A 184 -13.04 13.82 -26.59
C GLY A 184 -12.71 15.21 -27.14
N SER A 185 -11.80 15.92 -26.48
CA SER A 185 -11.25 17.21 -26.92
C SER A 185 -9.73 17.11 -27.06
N TYR A 186 -9.22 17.07 -28.29
CA TYR A 186 -7.83 16.70 -28.56
C TYR A 186 -6.85 17.89 -28.53
N GLY A 187 -7.26 19.07 -29.03
CA GLY A 187 -6.37 20.21 -29.19
C GLY A 187 -5.24 19.95 -30.21
N THR A 188 -4.09 20.56 -29.99
CA THR A 188 -2.90 20.36 -30.82
C THR A 188 -2.05 19.19 -30.26
N LYS A 189 -1.64 18.27 -31.12
CA LYS A 189 -0.80 17.12 -30.73
C LYS A 189 0.48 17.57 -30.04
N SER A 190 0.82 16.92 -28.94
CA SER A 190 1.97 17.22 -28.06
C SER A 190 1.93 18.58 -27.33
N VAL A 191 0.80 19.29 -27.36
CA VAL A 191 0.61 20.54 -26.63
C VAL A 191 -0.38 20.29 -25.47
N ALA A 192 0.10 20.52 -24.23
CA ALA A 192 -0.75 20.46 -23.05
C ALA A 192 -1.75 21.62 -23.04
N ASN A 193 -2.98 21.36 -22.63
CA ASN A 193 -4.00 22.39 -22.50
C ASN A 193 -5.07 21.96 -21.49
N ILE A 194 -5.56 22.91 -20.70
CA ILE A 194 -6.62 22.68 -19.71
C ILE A 194 -7.92 22.14 -20.33
N ASN A 195 -8.19 22.46 -21.59
CA ASN A 195 -9.35 22.02 -22.35
C ASN A 195 -9.14 20.68 -23.10
N ASN A 196 -7.93 20.15 -23.11
CA ASN A 196 -7.68 18.83 -23.67
C ASN A 196 -8.26 17.75 -22.77
N PHE A 197 -8.88 16.74 -23.39
CA PHE A 197 -9.57 15.72 -22.63
C PHE A 197 -9.82 14.44 -23.42
N PRO A 198 -9.44 13.25 -22.90
CA PRO A 198 -9.84 12.00 -23.53
C PRO A 198 -11.37 11.83 -23.47
N GLY A 199 -11.98 11.40 -24.56
CA GLY A 199 -13.42 11.07 -24.56
C GLY A 199 -13.75 9.92 -23.61
N ALA A 200 -15.02 9.81 -23.27
CA ALA A 200 -15.53 8.74 -22.41
C ALA A 200 -15.19 7.37 -23.01
N ARG A 201 -14.58 6.50 -22.21
CA ARG A 201 -14.03 5.23 -22.67
C ARG A 201 -13.83 4.22 -21.56
N HIS A 202 -13.67 2.95 -21.96
CA HIS A 202 -13.29 1.84 -21.07
C HIS A 202 -12.13 1.02 -21.67
N SER A 203 -11.51 0.18 -20.85
CA SER A 203 -10.52 -0.83 -21.29
C SER A 203 -9.28 -0.28 -21.99
N SER A 204 -8.86 0.92 -21.69
CA SER A 204 -7.59 1.49 -22.14
C SER A 204 -6.40 0.85 -21.43
N GLN A 205 -5.19 0.98 -22.00
CA GLN A 205 -3.95 0.62 -21.34
C GLN A 205 -3.37 1.81 -20.58
N THR A 206 -2.72 1.55 -19.44
CA THR A 206 -2.25 2.60 -18.55
C THR A 206 -0.88 2.31 -17.97
N TRP A 207 -0.10 3.36 -17.71
CA TRP A 207 1.18 3.32 -16.99
C TRP A 207 1.51 4.69 -16.39
N VAL A 208 2.51 4.71 -15.51
CA VAL A 208 3.04 5.94 -14.92
C VAL A 208 4.49 6.12 -15.37
N ASP A 209 4.86 7.31 -15.85
CA ASP A 209 6.25 7.57 -16.20
C ASP A 209 7.10 7.97 -14.96
N ALA A 210 8.42 8.03 -15.13
CA ALA A 210 9.35 8.37 -14.05
C ALA A 210 9.13 9.78 -13.47
N ALA A 211 8.47 10.67 -14.21
CA ALA A 211 8.10 12.01 -13.74
C ALA A 211 6.78 12.01 -12.96
N GLY A 212 6.08 10.88 -12.89
CA GLY A 212 4.80 10.72 -12.21
C GLY A 212 3.59 11.13 -13.05
N ASN A 213 3.72 11.29 -14.37
CA ASN A 213 2.59 11.53 -15.24
C ASN A 213 1.81 10.23 -15.50
N LEU A 214 0.48 10.33 -15.60
CA LEU A 214 -0.39 9.22 -15.91
C LEU A 214 -0.58 9.12 -17.43
N TRP A 215 -0.38 7.93 -17.97
CA TRP A 215 -0.51 7.66 -19.39
C TRP A 215 -1.68 6.75 -19.70
N LEU A 216 -2.33 6.99 -20.84
CA LEU A 216 -3.51 6.29 -21.31
C LEU A 216 -3.41 6.01 -22.81
N PHE A 217 -3.61 4.75 -23.24
CA PHE A 217 -3.61 4.37 -24.64
C PHE A 217 -4.88 3.63 -25.04
N GLY A 218 -5.52 4.04 -26.12
CA GLY A 218 -6.61 3.34 -26.78
C GLY A 218 -7.88 3.17 -25.92
N GLY A 219 -8.45 1.99 -25.99
CA GLY A 219 -9.73 1.66 -25.36
C GLY A 219 -10.89 1.66 -26.37
N ASN A 220 -12.10 1.36 -25.88
CA ASN A 220 -13.34 1.56 -26.65
C ASN A 220 -14.09 2.76 -26.08
N GLY A 221 -14.42 3.73 -26.93
CA GLY A 221 -15.04 4.99 -26.48
C GLY A 221 -15.10 6.06 -27.56
N TYR A 222 -15.11 7.32 -27.14
CA TYR A 222 -15.36 8.47 -28.00
C TYR A 222 -14.07 9.13 -28.46
N ALA A 223 -13.88 9.20 -29.80
CA ALA A 223 -12.95 10.12 -30.45
C ALA A 223 -13.76 11.30 -30.98
N GLY A 224 -13.58 12.50 -30.40
CA GLY A 224 -14.57 13.56 -30.63
C GLY A 224 -15.95 13.08 -30.21
N SER A 225 -16.95 13.18 -31.09
CA SER A 225 -18.33 12.74 -30.83
C SER A 225 -18.67 11.33 -31.37
N THR A 226 -17.70 10.62 -31.94
CA THR A 226 -17.92 9.30 -32.54
C THR A 226 -17.38 8.20 -31.64
N GLU A 227 -18.19 7.19 -31.34
CA GLU A 227 -17.83 6.02 -30.55
C GLU A 227 -17.21 4.92 -31.42
N GLY A 228 -16.14 4.29 -30.93
CA GLY A 228 -15.48 3.16 -31.54
C GLY A 228 -14.17 2.81 -30.86
N ILE A 229 -13.37 1.97 -31.50
CA ILE A 229 -12.07 1.52 -30.96
C ILE A 229 -11.00 2.58 -31.25
N LEU A 230 -10.14 2.84 -30.26
CA LEU A 230 -9.22 3.97 -30.22
C LEU A 230 -7.75 3.49 -30.26
N ASN A 231 -6.86 4.36 -30.77
CA ASN A 231 -5.40 4.19 -30.70
C ASN A 231 -4.68 5.47 -30.25
N ASP A 232 -5.42 6.43 -29.72
CA ASP A 232 -4.87 7.67 -29.21
C ASP A 232 -4.08 7.46 -27.93
N LEU A 233 -2.98 8.18 -27.80
CA LEU A 233 -2.09 8.15 -26.65
C LEU A 233 -2.15 9.49 -25.94
N TRP A 234 -2.46 9.45 -24.65
CA TRP A 234 -2.62 10.60 -23.78
C TRP A 234 -1.66 10.57 -22.60
N LYS A 235 -1.24 11.75 -22.15
CA LYS A 235 -0.49 11.97 -20.93
C LYS A 235 -1.20 13.00 -20.08
N TYR A 236 -1.40 12.68 -18.80
CA TYR A 236 -1.92 13.60 -17.80
C TYR A 236 -0.82 14.01 -16.84
N ASN A 237 -0.61 15.31 -16.72
CA ASN A 237 0.32 15.89 -15.75
C ASN A 237 -0.47 16.24 -14.47
N ILE A 238 -0.13 15.55 -13.37
CA ILE A 238 -0.82 15.73 -12.08
C ILE A 238 -0.61 17.15 -11.53
N ALA A 239 0.59 17.75 -11.72
CA ALA A 239 0.93 19.04 -11.16
C ALA A 239 0.21 20.21 -11.86
N THR A 240 0.02 20.12 -13.20
CA THR A 240 -0.67 21.17 -13.96
C THR A 240 -2.15 20.90 -14.17
N ASN A 241 -2.62 19.68 -13.83
CA ASN A 241 -3.98 19.23 -14.07
C ASN A 241 -4.39 19.27 -15.57
N GLU A 242 -3.45 18.90 -16.46
CA GLU A 242 -3.64 19.01 -17.91
C GLU A 242 -3.41 17.69 -18.62
N TRP A 243 -4.26 17.42 -19.63
CA TRP A 243 -4.05 16.34 -20.57
C TRP A 243 -3.27 16.83 -21.80
N THR A 244 -2.43 15.95 -22.35
CA THR A 244 -1.75 16.15 -23.62
C THR A 244 -2.03 14.96 -24.53
N TRP A 245 -2.54 15.18 -25.73
CA TRP A 245 -2.61 14.16 -26.76
C TRP A 245 -1.21 13.99 -27.40
N ILE A 246 -0.57 12.86 -27.14
CA ILE A 246 0.85 12.64 -27.49
C ILE A 246 0.99 12.00 -28.87
N ASN A 247 0.22 10.94 -29.18
CA ASN A 247 0.39 10.12 -30.37
C ASN A 247 -0.96 9.49 -30.76
N GLY A 248 -0.96 8.68 -31.83
CA GLY A 248 -2.15 8.02 -32.35
C GLY A 248 -3.06 8.97 -33.12
N ASP A 249 -4.27 8.52 -33.40
CA ASP A 249 -5.24 9.24 -34.20
C ASP A 249 -6.37 9.81 -33.31
N ASN A 250 -7.00 10.88 -33.78
CA ASN A 250 -8.20 11.47 -33.12
C ASN A 250 -9.50 10.97 -33.78
N THR A 251 -9.44 9.85 -34.45
CA THR A 251 -10.56 9.15 -35.10
C THR A 251 -10.57 7.69 -34.66
N ILE A 252 -11.73 7.07 -34.76
CA ILE A 252 -11.96 5.69 -34.35
C ILE A 252 -11.47 4.68 -35.40
N ASN A 253 -11.32 3.42 -34.99
CA ASN A 253 -11.17 2.23 -35.83
C ASN A 253 -9.99 2.28 -36.80
N GLN A 254 -8.89 2.89 -36.36
CA GLN A 254 -7.70 3.06 -37.20
C GLN A 254 -6.89 1.78 -37.31
N PRO A 255 -6.46 1.40 -38.53
CA PRO A 255 -5.63 0.22 -38.75
C PRO A 255 -4.21 0.40 -38.18
N ALA A 256 -3.55 -0.72 -37.93
CA ALA A 256 -2.14 -0.75 -37.55
C ALA A 256 -1.21 -0.38 -38.73
N VAL A 257 -0.05 0.17 -38.37
CA VAL A 257 1.08 0.35 -39.29
C VAL A 257 2.29 -0.35 -38.67
N TYR A 258 2.59 -1.58 -39.11
CA TYR A 258 3.61 -2.43 -38.47
C TYR A 258 5.04 -2.08 -38.82
N GLY A 259 5.30 -1.68 -40.04
CA GLY A 259 6.67 -1.53 -40.54
C GLY A 259 7.46 -2.85 -40.56
N THR A 260 8.77 -2.77 -40.33
CA THR A 260 9.65 -3.94 -40.21
C THR A 260 9.75 -4.39 -38.76
N LYS A 261 9.66 -5.70 -38.50
CA LYS A 261 9.74 -6.28 -37.15
C LYS A 261 11.06 -5.90 -36.47
N ALA A 262 10.95 -5.49 -35.19
CA ALA A 262 12.04 -5.00 -34.33
C ALA A 262 12.76 -3.74 -34.85
N VAL A 263 12.22 -3.06 -35.85
CA VAL A 263 12.75 -1.78 -36.35
C VAL A 263 11.84 -0.64 -35.93
N THR A 264 12.39 0.31 -35.19
CA THR A 264 11.69 1.51 -34.75
C THR A 264 11.46 2.47 -35.92
N SER A 265 10.28 3.04 -36.07
CA SER A 265 9.96 4.06 -37.04
C SER A 265 8.92 5.04 -36.51
N ALA A 266 9.00 6.30 -36.91
CA ALA A 266 8.00 7.33 -36.57
C ALA A 266 6.62 7.04 -37.19
N THR A 267 6.54 6.19 -38.22
CA THR A 267 5.28 5.79 -38.86
C THR A 267 4.64 4.57 -38.22
N ASN A 268 5.40 3.80 -37.44
CA ASN A 268 4.85 2.62 -36.76
C ASN A 268 3.80 3.03 -35.75
N LYS A 269 2.65 2.38 -35.76
CA LYS A 269 1.60 2.57 -34.76
C LYS A 269 0.76 1.31 -34.58
N PRO A 270 0.41 0.93 -33.36
CA PRO A 270 -0.58 -0.11 -33.13
C PRO A 270 -1.94 0.32 -33.71
N GLY A 271 -2.68 -0.64 -34.23
CA GLY A 271 -4.08 -0.41 -34.58
C GLY A 271 -4.94 -0.09 -33.36
N ALA A 272 -6.07 0.56 -33.62
CA ALA A 272 -7.07 0.86 -32.59
C ALA A 272 -7.45 -0.43 -31.86
N ARG A 273 -7.37 -0.42 -30.51
CA ARG A 273 -7.56 -1.62 -29.69
C ARG A 273 -7.97 -1.32 -28.25
N TYR A 274 -8.59 -2.29 -27.60
CA TYR A 274 -8.96 -2.27 -26.20
C TYR A 274 -8.69 -3.64 -25.56
N VAL A 275 -8.72 -3.71 -24.23
CA VAL A 275 -8.46 -4.92 -23.42
C VAL A 275 -7.14 -5.65 -23.77
N SER A 276 -6.13 -4.93 -24.24
CA SER A 276 -4.77 -5.45 -24.41
C SER A 276 -4.13 -5.73 -23.05
N THR A 277 -3.02 -6.44 -23.07
CA THR A 277 -2.17 -6.66 -21.90
C THR A 277 -0.98 -5.72 -22.00
N SER A 278 -0.59 -5.03 -20.92
CA SER A 278 0.55 -4.10 -20.94
C SER A 278 1.46 -4.24 -19.73
N TRP A 279 2.72 -3.85 -19.92
CA TRP A 279 3.80 -3.86 -18.93
C TRP A 279 4.69 -2.65 -19.11
N GLN A 280 5.37 -2.25 -18.04
CA GLN A 280 6.46 -1.28 -18.09
C GLN A 280 7.76 -1.98 -17.72
N ASP A 281 8.82 -1.81 -18.55
CA ASP A 281 10.14 -2.34 -18.22
C ASP A 281 10.93 -1.37 -17.32
N ALA A 282 12.05 -1.86 -16.75
CA ALA A 282 12.88 -1.07 -15.83
C ALA A 282 13.50 0.19 -16.48
N THR A 283 13.50 0.29 -17.80
CA THR A 283 13.99 1.47 -18.54
C THR A 283 12.88 2.45 -18.92
N GLY A 284 11.64 2.17 -18.46
CA GLY A 284 10.47 3.02 -18.69
C GLY A 284 9.80 2.84 -20.06
N ASN A 285 10.22 1.86 -20.87
CA ASN A 285 9.47 1.52 -22.07
C ASN A 285 8.20 0.76 -21.70
N VAL A 286 7.18 0.92 -22.52
CA VAL A 286 5.91 0.23 -22.38
C VAL A 286 5.78 -0.87 -23.42
N TRP A 287 5.46 -2.05 -22.94
CA TRP A 287 5.19 -3.22 -23.75
C TRP A 287 3.71 -3.50 -23.78
N MET A 288 3.16 -3.87 -24.92
CA MET A 288 1.74 -4.16 -25.10
C MET A 288 1.57 -5.41 -25.96
N PHE A 289 0.68 -6.31 -25.57
CA PHE A 289 0.37 -7.54 -26.27
C PHE A 289 -1.12 -7.66 -26.56
N GLY A 290 -1.48 -8.03 -27.78
CA GLY A 290 -2.79 -8.48 -28.16
C GLY A 290 -3.92 -7.46 -27.93
N GLY A 291 -5.02 -7.93 -27.35
CA GLY A 291 -6.26 -7.20 -27.22
C GLY A 291 -7.25 -7.51 -28.36
N TYR A 292 -8.40 -6.87 -28.34
CA TYR A 292 -9.32 -6.86 -29.46
C TYR A 292 -9.18 -5.52 -30.20
N GLY A 293 -8.95 -5.57 -31.50
CA GLY A 293 -8.72 -4.35 -32.27
C GLY A 293 -8.33 -4.62 -33.71
N TYR A 294 -7.79 -3.60 -34.35
CA TYR A 294 -7.49 -3.60 -35.78
C TYR A 294 -6.04 -4.06 -36.04
N ASP A 295 -5.90 -5.02 -36.96
CA ASP A 295 -4.67 -5.25 -37.70
C ASP A 295 -4.51 -4.19 -38.82
N GLU A 296 -3.82 -4.50 -39.94
CA GLU A 296 -3.73 -3.59 -41.08
C GLU A 296 -5.06 -3.44 -41.85
N THR A 297 -6.06 -4.31 -41.56
CA THR A 297 -7.27 -4.41 -42.41
C THR A 297 -8.54 -4.67 -41.62
N PHE A 298 -8.51 -5.62 -40.67
CA PHE A 298 -9.68 -6.14 -39.98
C PHE A 298 -9.59 -5.98 -38.45
N ALA A 299 -10.74 -5.98 -37.80
CA ALA A 299 -10.83 -6.05 -36.35
C ALA A 299 -11.03 -7.50 -35.89
N GLY A 300 -10.30 -7.92 -34.85
CA GLY A 300 -10.38 -9.24 -34.23
C GLY A 300 -9.41 -9.37 -33.06
N ASN A 301 -9.20 -10.58 -32.61
CA ASN A 301 -8.23 -10.85 -31.55
C ASN A 301 -6.80 -10.75 -32.09
N LEU A 302 -5.95 -10.06 -31.36
CA LEU A 302 -4.57 -9.79 -31.76
C LEU A 302 -3.59 -10.62 -30.92
N ASN A 303 -2.40 -10.89 -31.48
CA ASN A 303 -1.26 -11.45 -30.75
C ASN A 303 0.05 -10.72 -31.06
N ASP A 304 -0.03 -9.53 -31.61
CA ASP A 304 1.10 -8.66 -31.87
C ASP A 304 1.65 -8.06 -30.56
N MET A 305 2.97 -7.99 -30.49
CA MET A 305 3.70 -7.41 -29.37
C MET A 305 4.34 -6.10 -29.81
N TRP A 306 4.04 -5.03 -29.11
CA TRP A 306 4.54 -3.69 -29.37
C TRP A 306 5.38 -3.18 -28.20
N LYS A 307 6.38 -2.36 -28.52
CA LYS A 307 7.17 -1.59 -27.57
C LYS A 307 7.04 -0.11 -27.87
N TYR A 308 6.66 0.68 -26.88
CA TYR A 308 6.63 2.14 -26.94
C TYR A 308 7.80 2.71 -26.14
N ASN A 309 8.55 3.61 -26.74
CA ASN A 309 9.59 4.38 -26.06
C ASN A 309 9.10 5.81 -25.81
N PRO A 310 8.82 6.20 -24.55
CA PRO A 310 8.31 7.54 -24.23
C PRO A 310 9.29 8.67 -24.56
N SER A 311 10.60 8.40 -24.53
CA SER A 311 11.63 9.43 -24.80
C SER A 311 11.70 9.83 -26.28
N THR A 312 11.42 8.89 -27.18
CA THR A 312 11.41 9.13 -28.63
C THR A 312 10.03 9.28 -29.22
N ASN A 313 8.98 9.01 -28.41
CA ASN A 313 7.58 8.96 -28.84
C ASN A 313 7.34 8.03 -30.03
N GLN A 314 7.98 6.84 -30.02
CA GLN A 314 7.95 5.90 -31.15
C GLN A 314 7.54 4.49 -30.71
N TRP A 315 6.79 3.81 -31.60
CA TRP A 315 6.40 2.42 -31.46
C TRP A 315 7.32 1.51 -32.27
N THR A 316 7.54 0.31 -31.77
CA THR A 316 8.23 -0.78 -32.47
C THR A 316 7.42 -2.05 -32.38
N TRP A 317 7.09 -2.67 -33.52
CA TRP A 317 6.49 -4.00 -33.52
C TRP A 317 7.56 -5.04 -33.24
N MET A 318 7.48 -5.73 -32.11
CA MET A 318 8.53 -6.62 -31.62
C MET A 318 8.32 -8.07 -32.00
N GLN A 319 7.09 -8.57 -31.87
CA GLN A 319 6.75 -9.99 -32.01
C GLN A 319 5.30 -10.17 -32.49
N GLY A 320 4.88 -11.44 -32.66
CA GLY A 320 3.52 -11.81 -33.03
C GLY A 320 3.26 -11.70 -34.55
N ASN A 321 1.99 -11.77 -34.88
CA ASN A 321 1.51 -11.73 -36.26
C ASN A 321 0.93 -10.36 -36.62
N LYS A 322 0.85 -10.03 -37.89
CA LYS A 322 0.18 -8.84 -38.40
C LYS A 322 -1.32 -9.04 -38.67
N THR A 323 -1.82 -10.25 -38.43
CA THR A 323 -3.20 -10.64 -38.71
C THR A 323 -3.91 -11.09 -37.45
N ILE A 324 -5.21 -10.89 -37.42
CA ILE A 324 -6.11 -11.28 -36.32
C ILE A 324 -6.24 -12.81 -36.17
N ASP A 325 -6.77 -13.26 -35.04
CA ASP A 325 -7.26 -14.61 -34.74
C ASP A 325 -6.22 -15.73 -34.91
N GLN A 326 -4.99 -15.44 -34.54
CA GLN A 326 -3.86 -16.37 -34.66
C GLN A 326 -3.81 -17.37 -33.51
N LYS A 327 -3.55 -18.62 -33.85
CA LYS A 327 -3.40 -19.73 -32.92
C LYS A 327 -2.08 -19.67 -32.16
N ALA A 328 -2.06 -20.24 -30.95
CA ALA A 328 -0.85 -20.34 -30.15
C ALA A 328 0.15 -21.37 -30.70
N VAL A 329 1.43 -21.14 -30.42
CA VAL A 329 2.52 -22.10 -30.61
C VAL A 329 3.21 -22.28 -29.26
N PHE A 330 2.89 -23.36 -28.53
CA PHE A 330 3.35 -23.57 -27.17
C PHE A 330 4.81 -24.02 -27.05
N GLY A 331 5.28 -24.86 -27.97
CA GLY A 331 6.58 -25.52 -27.83
C GLY A 331 6.63 -26.49 -26.64
N THR A 332 7.82 -26.67 -26.07
CA THR A 332 8.02 -27.48 -24.85
C THR A 332 7.87 -26.60 -23.63
N GLN A 333 7.08 -27.04 -22.64
CA GLN A 333 6.84 -26.31 -21.39
C GLN A 333 8.16 -26.04 -20.66
N GLY A 334 8.35 -24.79 -20.22
CA GLY A 334 9.55 -24.33 -19.53
C GLY A 334 10.73 -24.02 -20.46
N VAL A 335 10.62 -24.26 -21.76
CA VAL A 335 11.71 -24.02 -22.74
C VAL A 335 11.43 -22.75 -23.54
N PRO A 336 12.29 -21.72 -23.47
CA PRO A 336 12.16 -20.52 -24.28
C PRO A 336 12.45 -20.81 -25.77
N SER A 337 11.68 -20.17 -26.67
CA SER A 337 11.95 -20.26 -28.11
C SER A 337 11.44 -19.01 -28.83
N ILE A 338 12.14 -18.64 -29.91
CA ILE A 338 11.72 -17.58 -30.84
C ILE A 338 10.45 -17.95 -31.63
N THR A 339 10.14 -19.26 -31.71
CA THR A 339 8.94 -19.77 -32.37
C THR A 339 7.73 -19.84 -31.44
N ASN A 340 7.96 -19.88 -30.12
CA ASN A 340 6.87 -19.88 -29.15
C ASN A 340 6.11 -18.56 -29.24
N LYS A 341 4.80 -18.61 -29.18
CA LYS A 341 3.94 -17.42 -29.12
C LYS A 341 2.57 -17.75 -28.51
N PRO A 342 2.06 -16.92 -27.63
CA PRO A 342 0.68 -17.01 -27.22
C PRO A 342 -0.27 -16.79 -28.40
N GLY A 343 -1.43 -17.44 -28.38
CA GLY A 343 -2.49 -17.17 -29.36
C GLY A 343 -3.09 -15.79 -29.17
N SER A 344 -3.74 -15.28 -30.21
CA SER A 344 -4.50 -14.04 -30.17
C SER A 344 -5.48 -14.05 -29.02
N ARG A 345 -5.45 -13.03 -28.16
CA ARG A 345 -6.25 -12.98 -26.93
C ARG A 345 -6.45 -11.58 -26.39
N TYR A 346 -7.42 -11.45 -25.49
CA TYR A 346 -7.75 -10.21 -24.79
C TYR A 346 -8.10 -10.46 -23.32
N VAL A 347 -8.04 -9.41 -22.49
CA VAL A 347 -8.34 -9.42 -21.05
C VAL A 347 -7.52 -10.49 -20.29
N SER A 348 -6.23 -10.61 -20.60
CA SER A 348 -5.29 -11.42 -19.83
C SER A 348 -4.75 -10.65 -18.63
N ASN A 349 -4.36 -11.38 -17.58
CA ASN A 349 -3.63 -10.83 -16.44
C ASN A 349 -2.15 -10.61 -16.79
N SER A 350 -1.53 -9.60 -16.19
CA SER A 350 -0.14 -9.24 -16.46
C SER A 350 0.65 -8.86 -15.20
N TRP A 351 1.94 -9.21 -15.19
CA TRP A 351 2.90 -8.85 -14.17
C TRP A 351 4.27 -8.61 -14.81
N ALA A 352 5.05 -7.69 -14.26
CA ALA A 352 6.48 -7.60 -14.52
C ALA A 352 7.23 -8.05 -13.26
N ASP A 353 8.23 -8.92 -13.43
CA ASP A 353 9.05 -9.32 -12.29
C ASP A 353 10.27 -8.41 -12.09
N ALA A 354 10.98 -8.60 -10.98
CA ALA A 354 12.15 -7.79 -10.65
C ALA A 354 13.34 -7.96 -11.64
N ALA A 355 13.32 -9.03 -12.45
CA ALA A 355 14.30 -9.25 -13.52
C ALA A 355 13.92 -8.54 -14.83
N GLY A 356 12.74 -7.88 -14.86
CA GLY A 356 12.21 -7.20 -16.05
C GLY A 356 11.60 -8.16 -17.08
N GLU A 357 11.29 -9.41 -16.68
CA GLU A 357 10.56 -10.35 -17.52
C GLU A 357 9.05 -10.08 -17.42
N LEU A 358 8.34 -10.23 -18.53
CA LEU A 358 6.92 -9.90 -18.63
C LEU A 358 6.08 -11.16 -18.56
N TRP A 359 5.15 -11.22 -17.62
CA TRP A 359 4.31 -12.37 -17.37
C TRP A 359 2.87 -12.13 -17.82
N MET A 360 2.25 -13.14 -18.41
CA MET A 360 0.87 -13.09 -18.88
C MET A 360 0.14 -14.40 -18.53
N PHE A 361 -1.08 -14.29 -18.01
CA PHE A 361 -1.92 -15.45 -17.66
C PHE A 361 -3.31 -15.33 -18.27
N GLY A 362 -3.80 -16.41 -18.88
CA GLY A 362 -5.17 -16.60 -19.27
C GLY A 362 -5.70 -15.60 -20.30
N GLY A 363 -6.91 -15.11 -20.07
CA GLY A 363 -7.67 -14.29 -21.01
C GLY A 363 -8.67 -15.11 -21.83
N TYR A 364 -9.34 -14.45 -22.78
CA TYR A 364 -10.14 -15.12 -23.80
C TYR A 364 -9.43 -15.03 -25.15
N GLY A 365 -9.23 -16.16 -25.81
CA GLY A 365 -8.49 -16.20 -27.07
C GLY A 365 -8.25 -17.61 -27.58
N PHE A 366 -7.20 -17.75 -28.39
CA PHE A 366 -6.92 -18.98 -29.13
C PHE A 366 -5.87 -19.85 -28.44
N ASP A 367 -6.16 -21.13 -28.26
CA ASP A 367 -5.17 -22.17 -28.08
C ASP A 367 -4.55 -22.59 -29.46
N GLN A 368 -4.08 -23.82 -29.59
CA GLN A 368 -3.57 -24.36 -30.86
C GLN A 368 -4.69 -24.67 -31.88
N ILE A 369 -5.93 -24.82 -31.44
CA ILE A 369 -7.04 -25.32 -32.25
C ILE A 369 -8.27 -24.43 -32.13
N ASN A 370 -8.68 -24.11 -30.90
CA ASN A 370 -9.96 -23.50 -30.56
C ASN A 370 -9.79 -22.11 -29.96
N SER A 371 -10.90 -21.38 -29.82
CA SER A 371 -10.99 -20.16 -29.01
C SER A 371 -11.86 -20.41 -27.77
N GLY A 372 -11.49 -19.83 -26.64
CA GLY A 372 -12.17 -19.98 -25.36
C GLY A 372 -11.42 -19.31 -24.22
N TYR A 373 -11.78 -19.63 -22.99
CA TYR A 373 -11.06 -19.17 -21.81
C TYR A 373 -9.74 -19.93 -21.66
N LEU A 374 -8.70 -19.24 -21.24
CA LEU A 374 -7.34 -19.77 -21.15
C LEU A 374 -6.87 -19.76 -19.69
N ASN A 375 -5.94 -20.66 -19.34
CA ASN A 375 -5.24 -20.70 -18.06
C ASN A 375 -3.73 -20.92 -18.22
N ASP A 376 -3.23 -20.69 -19.43
CA ASP A 376 -1.82 -20.78 -19.75
C ASP A 376 -1.06 -19.57 -19.18
N LEU A 377 0.09 -19.86 -18.56
CA LEU A 377 1.02 -18.85 -18.05
C LEU A 377 2.22 -18.76 -18.96
N TRP A 378 2.45 -17.57 -19.46
CA TRP A 378 3.56 -17.23 -20.35
C TRP A 378 4.50 -16.24 -19.72
N LYS A 379 5.77 -16.36 -20.07
CA LYS A 379 6.83 -15.41 -19.72
C LYS A 379 7.54 -14.94 -21.00
N TYR A 380 7.71 -13.63 -21.14
CA TYR A 380 8.45 -13.01 -22.22
C TYR A 380 9.75 -12.41 -21.71
N ASN A 381 10.87 -12.81 -22.32
CA ASN A 381 12.18 -12.25 -22.05
C ASN A 381 12.46 -11.10 -23.03
N THR A 382 12.58 -9.88 -22.50
CA THR A 382 12.75 -8.66 -23.30
C THR A 382 14.15 -8.52 -23.93
N THR A 383 15.14 -9.28 -23.45
CA THR A 383 16.52 -9.23 -23.93
C THR A 383 16.71 -10.05 -25.21
N ASN A 384 16.14 -11.26 -25.23
CA ASN A 384 16.29 -12.18 -26.37
C ASN A 384 15.01 -12.32 -27.21
N ASN A 385 13.94 -11.60 -26.84
CA ASN A 385 12.65 -11.59 -27.51
C ASN A 385 12.02 -12.99 -27.65
N THR A 386 12.07 -13.80 -26.58
CA THR A 386 11.51 -15.15 -26.57
C THR A 386 10.34 -15.28 -25.61
N TRP A 387 9.31 -16.03 -26.02
CA TRP A 387 8.25 -16.50 -25.15
C TRP A 387 8.58 -17.87 -24.56
N THR A 388 8.19 -18.09 -23.32
CA THR A 388 8.24 -19.38 -22.65
C THR A 388 6.85 -19.70 -22.08
N TRP A 389 6.28 -20.83 -22.49
CA TRP A 389 5.11 -21.38 -21.83
C TRP A 389 5.53 -22.02 -20.49
N ILE A 390 5.19 -21.38 -19.39
CA ILE A 390 5.66 -21.80 -18.06
C ILE A 390 4.76 -22.87 -17.46
N LYS A 391 3.44 -22.68 -17.52
CA LYS A 391 2.46 -23.46 -16.76
C LYS A 391 1.07 -23.37 -17.38
N GLY A 392 0.11 -24.11 -16.81
CA GLY A 392 -1.26 -24.16 -17.29
C GLY A 392 -1.44 -25.14 -18.43
N ASP A 393 -2.64 -25.19 -18.96
CA ASP A 393 -3.01 -26.11 -20.03
C ASP A 393 -2.82 -25.45 -21.41
N ASN A 394 -2.64 -26.25 -22.44
CA ASN A 394 -2.54 -25.81 -23.81
C ASN A 394 -3.88 -25.94 -24.59
N ASN A 395 -4.96 -26.13 -23.87
CA ASN A 395 -6.33 -26.17 -24.36
C ASN A 395 -7.20 -25.14 -23.64
N VAL A 396 -8.24 -24.65 -24.30
CA VAL A 396 -9.23 -23.73 -23.72
C VAL A 396 -10.13 -24.42 -22.71
N ASP A 397 -10.85 -23.63 -21.91
CA ASP A 397 -11.98 -24.00 -21.05
C ASP A 397 -11.65 -25.03 -19.94
N GLN A 398 -10.42 -24.98 -19.44
CA GLN A 398 -9.94 -25.91 -18.43
C GLN A 398 -10.43 -25.53 -17.02
N ARG A 399 -10.82 -26.54 -16.26
CA ARG A 399 -11.29 -26.41 -14.87
C ARG A 399 -10.15 -26.17 -13.90
N GLY A 400 -10.47 -25.47 -12.80
CA GLY A 400 -9.54 -25.26 -11.68
C GLY A 400 -9.36 -26.52 -10.83
N VAL A 401 -8.20 -26.62 -10.19
CA VAL A 401 -7.90 -27.61 -9.15
C VAL A 401 -7.44 -26.85 -7.90
N TYR A 402 -8.27 -26.83 -6.86
CA TYR A 402 -8.08 -25.91 -5.73
C TYR A 402 -7.20 -26.49 -4.61
N GLY A 403 -7.27 -27.78 -4.32
CA GLY A 403 -6.59 -28.37 -3.15
C GLY A 403 -7.12 -27.83 -1.82
N THR A 404 -6.24 -27.69 -0.84
CA THR A 404 -6.55 -27.09 0.46
C THR A 404 -6.19 -25.63 0.46
N GLN A 405 -7.10 -24.76 0.91
CA GLN A 405 -6.89 -23.31 0.98
C GLN A 405 -5.67 -22.98 1.85
N GLY A 406 -4.85 -22.02 1.37
CA GLY A 406 -3.61 -21.61 2.01
C GLY A 406 -2.43 -22.56 1.83
N LEU A 407 -2.62 -23.77 1.29
CA LEU A 407 -1.55 -24.75 1.13
C LEU A 407 -1.05 -24.83 -0.32
N ALA A 408 0.27 -24.78 -0.46
CA ALA A 408 0.94 -24.99 -1.74
C ALA A 408 0.85 -26.46 -2.17
N ASN A 409 0.45 -26.70 -3.43
CA ASN A 409 0.46 -28.02 -4.04
C ASN A 409 0.76 -27.88 -5.53
N THR A 410 1.62 -28.72 -6.07
CA THR A 410 1.97 -28.72 -7.50
C THR A 410 0.79 -29.09 -8.41
N ALA A 411 -0.21 -29.79 -7.89
CA ALA A 411 -1.45 -30.10 -8.60
C ALA A 411 -2.43 -28.93 -8.66
N ASN A 412 -2.27 -27.91 -7.77
CA ASN A 412 -3.15 -26.75 -7.78
C ASN A 412 -3.00 -25.97 -9.09
N LYS A 413 -4.13 -25.59 -9.67
CA LYS A 413 -4.18 -24.70 -10.82
C LYS A 413 -5.45 -23.88 -10.83
N SER A 414 -5.33 -22.61 -11.18
CA SER A 414 -6.48 -21.77 -11.46
C SER A 414 -7.20 -22.26 -12.71
N GLY A 415 -8.52 -22.24 -12.69
CA GLY A 415 -9.32 -22.51 -13.90
C GLY A 415 -9.13 -21.43 -14.95
N ALA A 416 -9.41 -21.80 -16.19
CA ALA A 416 -9.37 -20.91 -17.35
C ALA A 416 -10.32 -19.72 -17.16
N ARG A 417 -9.82 -18.48 -17.34
CA ARG A 417 -10.56 -17.28 -17.03
C ARG A 417 -10.13 -16.04 -17.79
N THR A 418 -11.02 -15.09 -17.83
CA THR A 418 -10.81 -13.74 -18.36
C THR A 418 -11.29 -12.70 -17.35
N GLY A 419 -10.79 -11.46 -17.43
CA GLY A 419 -11.23 -10.36 -16.58
C GLY A 419 -10.96 -10.54 -15.08
N ALA A 420 -10.10 -11.46 -14.71
CA ALA A 420 -9.51 -11.48 -13.38
C ALA A 420 -8.62 -10.24 -13.22
N VAL A 421 -8.34 -9.88 -11.99
CA VAL A 421 -7.42 -8.79 -11.68
C VAL A 421 -6.14 -9.31 -11.06
N SER A 422 -5.04 -8.58 -11.22
CA SER A 422 -3.73 -9.05 -10.84
C SER A 422 -2.88 -8.00 -10.16
N TRP A 423 -2.01 -8.44 -9.24
CA TRP A 423 -1.05 -7.64 -8.50
C TRP A 423 0.28 -8.37 -8.41
N ALA A 424 1.38 -7.61 -8.31
CA ALA A 424 2.65 -8.12 -7.83
C ALA A 424 2.89 -7.56 -6.42
N ASP A 425 3.28 -8.42 -5.48
CA ASP A 425 3.70 -7.93 -4.17
C ASP A 425 5.18 -7.53 -4.14
N GLY A 426 5.61 -6.84 -3.07
CA GLY A 426 6.96 -6.31 -2.95
C GLY A 426 8.09 -7.36 -2.89
N ILE A 427 7.76 -8.65 -2.81
CA ILE A 427 8.70 -9.78 -2.81
C ILE A 427 8.60 -10.65 -4.06
N GLY A 428 7.84 -10.20 -5.07
CA GLY A 428 7.78 -10.80 -6.41
C GLY A 428 6.80 -11.96 -6.57
N ASN A 429 5.85 -12.16 -5.64
CA ASN A 429 4.74 -13.08 -5.89
C ASN A 429 3.71 -12.43 -6.81
N LEU A 430 3.11 -13.27 -7.66
CA LEU A 430 2.04 -12.87 -8.55
C LEU A 430 0.69 -13.24 -7.92
N TRP A 431 -0.19 -12.26 -7.77
CA TRP A 431 -1.51 -12.44 -7.19
C TRP A 431 -2.58 -12.24 -8.26
N MET A 432 -3.66 -12.99 -8.14
CA MET A 432 -4.81 -12.91 -9.04
C MET A 432 -6.11 -13.11 -8.25
N PHE A 433 -7.15 -12.33 -8.58
CA PHE A 433 -8.47 -12.42 -7.94
C PHE A 433 -9.60 -12.43 -8.97
N GLY A 434 -10.55 -13.34 -8.79
CA GLY A 434 -11.82 -13.34 -9.49
C GLY A 434 -11.74 -13.61 -10.99
N GLY A 435 -12.51 -12.88 -11.76
CA GLY A 435 -12.69 -13.04 -13.20
C GLY A 435 -13.96 -13.80 -13.58
N TYR A 436 -14.15 -13.99 -14.87
CA TYR A 436 -15.17 -14.88 -15.42
C TYR A 436 -14.48 -16.11 -16.03
N GLY A 437 -14.83 -17.28 -15.58
CA GLY A 437 -14.18 -18.51 -16.05
C GLY A 437 -14.64 -19.74 -15.27
N TYR A 438 -13.77 -20.74 -15.21
CA TYR A 438 -14.09 -22.05 -14.65
C TYR A 438 -13.64 -22.18 -13.20
N ASP A 439 -14.55 -22.63 -12.32
CA ASP A 439 -14.21 -23.23 -11.05
C ASP A 439 -13.77 -24.70 -11.25
N GLY A 440 -13.87 -25.54 -10.24
CA GLY A 440 -13.58 -26.97 -10.35
C GLY A 440 -14.63 -27.76 -11.15
N THR A 441 -15.78 -27.16 -11.51
CA THR A 441 -16.94 -27.89 -12.07
C THR A 441 -17.60 -27.17 -13.24
N ARG A 442 -17.74 -25.84 -13.21
CA ARG A 442 -18.52 -25.05 -14.18
C ARG A 442 -17.95 -23.63 -14.34
N SER A 443 -18.47 -22.90 -15.33
CA SER A 443 -18.07 -21.51 -15.59
C SER A 443 -19.04 -20.51 -14.96
N GLY A 444 -18.51 -19.36 -14.57
CA GLY A 444 -19.25 -18.23 -14.00
C GLY A 444 -18.32 -17.17 -13.44
N VAL A 445 -18.86 -16.25 -12.66
CA VAL A 445 -18.08 -15.20 -12.03
C VAL A 445 -17.43 -15.74 -10.76
N LEU A 446 -16.16 -15.44 -10.55
CA LEU A 446 -15.30 -16.00 -9.49
C LEU A 446 -14.94 -14.93 -8.44
N ASN A 447 -14.63 -15.39 -7.22
CA ASN A 447 -14.04 -14.57 -6.15
C ASN A 447 -12.84 -15.27 -5.48
N ASP A 448 -12.34 -16.31 -6.10
CA ASP A 448 -11.14 -17.02 -5.65
C ASP A 448 -9.90 -16.15 -5.82
N MET A 449 -9.03 -16.21 -4.83
CA MET A 449 -7.76 -15.52 -4.85
C MET A 449 -6.61 -16.52 -4.93
N TRP A 450 -5.74 -16.33 -5.91
CA TRP A 450 -4.61 -17.19 -6.18
C TRP A 450 -3.30 -16.43 -6.03
N LYS A 451 -2.29 -17.13 -5.55
CA LYS A 451 -0.91 -16.67 -5.46
C LYS A 451 0.01 -17.63 -6.19
N LEU A 452 0.88 -17.10 -7.02
CA LEU A 452 2.00 -17.84 -7.62
C LEU A 452 3.31 -17.23 -7.14
N GLY A 453 4.17 -18.04 -6.54
CA GLY A 453 5.45 -17.57 -6.01
C GLY A 453 5.97 -18.51 -4.95
N ASN A 454 7.11 -18.18 -4.37
CA ASN A 454 7.69 -18.99 -3.32
C ASN A 454 6.89 -18.87 -2.03
N PHE A 455 6.56 -20.02 -1.46
CA PHE A 455 6.21 -20.11 -0.07
C PHE A 455 7.52 -19.93 0.73
N GLN A 456 7.87 -18.70 1.06
CA GLN A 456 8.77 -18.49 2.17
C GLN A 456 7.93 -18.73 3.43
N PRO A 457 8.33 -19.64 4.32
CA PRO A 457 7.76 -19.64 5.66
C PRO A 457 8.01 -18.22 6.19
N ILE A 458 6.93 -17.55 6.57
CA ILE A 458 7.03 -16.17 7.00
C ILE A 458 7.84 -16.20 8.28
N LEU A 459 8.99 -15.53 8.25
CA LEU A 459 9.78 -15.27 9.44
C LEU A 459 8.90 -14.48 10.42
N PRO A 460 9.00 -14.78 11.71
CA PRO A 460 8.31 -14.00 12.75
C PRO A 460 8.59 -12.51 12.57
N LEU A 461 7.67 -11.67 13.03
CA LEU A 461 7.79 -10.22 13.11
C LEU A 461 9.25 -9.76 13.28
N HIS A 462 9.73 -8.90 12.40
CA HIS A 462 11.07 -8.32 12.51
C HIS A 462 10.99 -6.94 13.17
N LEU A 463 11.44 -6.87 14.43
CA LEU A 463 11.58 -5.61 15.16
C LEU A 463 12.84 -4.89 14.68
N LEU A 464 12.69 -3.85 13.86
CA LEU A 464 13.81 -3.08 13.28
C LEU A 464 14.49 -2.19 14.32
N GLN A 465 13.68 -1.50 15.14
CA GLN A 465 14.15 -0.56 16.14
C GLN A 465 13.22 -0.54 17.34
N PHE A 466 13.80 -0.39 18.52
CA PHE A 466 13.10 -0.02 19.76
C PHE A 466 13.95 1.00 20.50
N SER A 467 13.38 2.17 20.78
CA SER A 467 14.05 3.32 21.39
C SER A 467 13.06 4.16 22.20
N GLY A 468 13.56 5.16 22.87
CA GLY A 468 12.69 6.13 23.57
C GLY A 468 13.46 7.37 23.99
N VAL A 469 12.71 8.39 24.42
CA VAL A 469 13.23 9.66 24.91
C VAL A 469 12.60 9.96 26.26
N LEU A 470 13.43 10.29 27.24
CA LEU A 470 12.99 10.71 28.57
C LEU A 470 12.96 12.25 28.64
N ASN A 471 11.77 12.77 28.88
CA ASN A 471 11.53 14.16 29.25
C ASN A 471 10.75 14.15 30.59
N ASN A 472 9.62 14.81 30.69
CA ASN A 472 8.71 14.67 31.84
C ASN A 472 7.98 13.31 31.86
N THR A 473 7.95 12.63 30.74
CA THR A 473 7.43 11.29 30.49
C THR A 473 8.43 10.51 29.67
N VAL A 474 8.32 9.18 29.58
CA VAL A 474 9.07 8.40 28.60
C VAL A 474 8.23 8.19 27.36
N GLN A 475 8.70 8.72 26.24
CA GLN A 475 8.12 8.48 24.93
C GLN A 475 8.86 7.30 24.30
N LEU A 476 8.21 6.15 24.22
CA LEU A 476 8.72 4.94 23.55
C LEU A 476 8.30 4.95 22.09
N GLN A 477 9.20 4.50 21.22
CA GLN A 477 8.90 4.32 19.79
C GLN A 477 9.59 3.08 19.27
N TRP A 478 8.92 2.36 18.37
CA TRP A 478 9.50 1.20 17.69
C TRP A 478 9.00 1.08 16.26
N GLN A 479 9.78 0.38 15.47
CA GLN A 479 9.50 0.12 14.08
C GLN A 479 9.62 -1.37 13.83
N THR A 480 8.68 -1.89 13.08
CA THR A 480 8.62 -3.30 12.67
C THR A 480 8.50 -3.43 11.16
N GLU A 481 8.76 -4.61 10.66
CA GLU A 481 8.41 -5.04 9.31
C GLU A 481 8.00 -6.51 9.35
N GLN A 482 7.26 -6.97 8.31
CA GLN A 482 6.82 -8.36 8.19
C GLN A 482 5.95 -8.85 9.35
N GLU A 483 5.05 -8.00 9.85
CA GLU A 483 4.05 -8.43 10.83
C GLU A 483 3.07 -9.42 10.21
N LYS A 484 3.24 -10.70 10.53
CA LYS A 484 2.30 -11.74 10.16
C LYS A 484 1.95 -12.59 11.38
N ASP A 485 0.67 -12.95 11.48
CA ASP A 485 0.14 -13.74 12.59
C ASP A 485 0.50 -13.12 13.95
N PHE A 486 0.70 -11.80 13.94
CA PHE A 486 1.09 -11.01 15.10
C PHE A 486 -0.14 -10.42 15.78
N ASN A 487 -0.25 -10.59 17.09
CA ASN A 487 -1.40 -10.11 17.85
C ASN A 487 -1.17 -8.67 18.35
N HIS A 488 -0.24 -8.50 19.30
CA HIS A 488 -0.03 -7.21 19.93
C HIS A 488 1.34 -7.11 20.62
N PHE A 489 1.74 -5.88 20.90
CA PHE A 489 2.88 -5.56 21.78
C PHE A 489 2.36 -5.31 23.18
N ASN A 490 2.89 -6.03 24.18
CA ASN A 490 2.79 -5.61 25.58
C ASN A 490 4.00 -4.74 25.91
N ILE A 491 3.75 -3.52 26.34
CA ILE A 491 4.77 -2.59 26.78
C ILE A 491 5.04 -2.90 28.25
N GLN A 492 6.25 -3.34 28.56
CA GLN A 492 6.63 -3.76 29.91
C GLN A 492 7.67 -2.82 30.50
N ARG A 493 7.48 -2.50 31.78
CA ARG A 493 8.33 -1.62 32.58
C ARG A 493 8.88 -2.32 33.81
N SER A 494 10.12 -2.00 34.18
CA SER A 494 10.77 -2.47 35.42
C SER A 494 11.55 -1.34 36.08
N VAL A 495 11.69 -1.40 37.41
CA VAL A 495 12.52 -0.50 38.21
C VAL A 495 13.84 -1.16 38.67
N ASP A 496 13.97 -2.47 38.51
CA ASP A 496 15.13 -3.26 38.90
C ASP A 496 15.84 -3.95 37.71
N GLY A 497 15.21 -3.91 36.50
CA GLY A 497 15.70 -4.56 35.28
C GLY A 497 15.46 -6.08 35.24
N ILE A 498 14.79 -6.64 36.24
CA ILE A 498 14.52 -8.08 36.40
C ILE A 498 13.02 -8.35 36.37
N ASN A 499 12.27 -7.67 37.21
CA ASN A 499 10.82 -7.84 37.37
C ASN A 499 10.09 -6.82 36.50
N PHE A 500 9.48 -7.31 35.40
CA PHE A 500 8.75 -6.48 34.44
C PHE A 500 7.25 -6.60 34.64
N THR A 501 6.56 -5.46 34.63
CA THR A 501 5.10 -5.37 34.68
C THR A 501 4.56 -4.79 33.38
N ASN A 502 3.44 -5.30 32.89
CA ASN A 502 2.76 -4.75 31.73
C ASN A 502 2.10 -3.39 32.09
N ILE A 503 2.40 -2.35 31.32
CA ILE A 503 1.88 -0.99 31.51
C ILE A 503 0.99 -0.53 30.35
N GLY A 504 0.87 -1.32 29.30
CA GLY A 504 0.02 -1.05 28.15
C GLY A 504 0.14 -2.10 27.08
N SER A 505 -0.78 -2.07 26.11
CA SER A 505 -0.78 -2.94 24.94
C SER A 505 -1.14 -2.16 23.70
N ILE A 506 -0.50 -2.49 22.57
CA ILE A 506 -0.79 -1.92 21.24
C ILE A 506 -0.90 -3.07 20.24
N ASN A 507 -2.03 -3.14 19.54
CA ASN A 507 -2.27 -4.16 18.52
C ASN A 507 -1.31 -3.98 17.34
N GLY A 508 -0.90 -5.08 16.72
CA GLY A 508 -0.15 -5.07 15.49
C GLY A 508 -1.00 -4.60 14.30
N ASN A 509 -0.38 -3.95 13.34
CA ASN A 509 -1.03 -3.56 12.09
C ASN A 509 -1.16 -4.75 11.12
N ASN A 510 -0.41 -5.82 11.37
CA ASN A 510 -0.43 -7.06 10.60
C ASN A 510 -0.28 -6.85 9.07
N CYS A 511 0.60 -5.95 8.67
CA CYS A 511 0.95 -5.73 7.27
C CYS A 511 2.46 -5.88 7.07
N ASN A 512 2.87 -6.41 5.92
CA ASN A 512 4.29 -6.66 5.59
C ASN A 512 5.14 -5.38 5.42
N SER A 513 4.52 -4.21 5.47
CA SER A 513 5.20 -2.93 5.41
C SER A 513 5.89 -2.56 6.71
N LYS A 514 6.76 -1.56 6.66
CA LYS A 514 7.28 -0.92 7.87
C LYS A 514 6.16 -0.24 8.62
N ASN A 515 5.95 -0.65 9.87
CA ASN A 515 4.99 -0.07 10.79
C ASN A 515 5.71 0.72 11.86
N ASN A 516 5.16 1.88 12.23
CA ASN A 516 5.69 2.73 13.28
C ASN A 516 4.70 2.78 14.44
N TYR A 517 5.21 2.60 15.64
CA TYR A 517 4.45 2.60 16.87
C TYR A 517 5.06 3.56 17.88
N ASN A 518 4.22 4.10 18.75
CA ASN A 518 4.65 4.92 19.87
C ASN A 518 3.79 4.63 21.10
N TYR A 519 4.37 4.86 22.27
CA TYR A 519 3.69 4.75 23.57
C TYR A 519 4.28 5.74 24.55
N ALA A 520 3.41 6.46 25.29
CA ALA A 520 3.81 7.43 26.29
C ALA A 520 3.57 6.86 27.70
N ASP A 521 4.64 6.65 28.47
CA ASP A 521 4.52 6.35 29.89
C ASP A 521 4.46 7.64 30.71
N ASN A 522 3.25 7.98 31.15
CA ASN A 522 2.96 9.18 31.92
C ASN A 522 3.04 8.95 33.45
N SER A 523 3.32 7.74 33.89
CA SER A 523 3.23 7.35 35.30
C SER A 523 4.57 7.40 36.07
N LEU A 524 5.59 8.10 35.56
CA LEU A 524 6.92 8.18 36.15
C LEU A 524 6.97 8.87 37.52
N GLN A 525 6.06 9.82 37.78
CA GLN A 525 6.07 10.63 38.99
C GLN A 525 5.78 9.85 40.29
N VAL A 526 5.22 8.65 40.18
CA VAL A 526 4.92 7.77 41.30
C VAL A 526 6.02 6.71 41.55
N LEU A 527 7.06 6.69 40.72
CA LEU A 527 8.12 5.68 40.80
C LEU A 527 9.26 6.16 41.69
N ASN A 528 9.52 5.44 42.77
CA ASN A 528 10.69 5.65 43.62
C ASN A 528 11.88 4.82 43.09
N ALA A 529 12.46 5.22 41.93
CA ALA A 529 13.55 4.51 41.29
C ALA A 529 14.58 5.51 40.73
N GLN A 530 15.86 5.12 40.77
CA GLN A 530 16.95 5.89 40.12
C GLN A 530 17.09 5.57 38.63
N LYS A 531 16.60 4.41 38.23
CA LYS A 531 16.65 3.91 36.87
C LYS A 531 15.37 3.17 36.53
N ILE A 532 14.97 3.28 35.28
CA ILE A 532 13.78 2.62 34.76
C ILE A 532 14.14 1.88 33.48
N PHE A 533 13.56 0.72 33.29
CA PHE A 533 13.82 -0.18 32.18
C PHE A 533 12.54 -0.48 31.44
N TYR A 534 12.63 -0.62 30.12
CA TYR A 534 11.52 -1.00 29.25
C TYR A 534 11.91 -2.11 28.31
N ARG A 535 10.96 -2.97 28.00
CA ARG A 535 11.02 -3.93 26.91
C ARG A 535 9.63 -4.08 26.29
N LEU A 536 9.60 -4.57 25.06
CA LEU A 536 8.40 -5.04 24.41
C LEU A 536 8.33 -6.56 24.55
N GLN A 537 7.14 -7.08 24.87
CA GLN A 537 6.80 -8.48 24.66
C GLN A 537 5.93 -8.53 23.40
N LEU A 538 6.44 -9.22 22.38
CA LEU A 538 5.85 -9.37 21.07
C LEU A 538 5.00 -10.64 21.09
N MET A 539 3.68 -10.51 21.02
CA MET A 539 2.72 -11.62 21.14
C MET A 539 2.18 -12.02 19.78
N ASP A 540 2.30 -13.27 19.41
CA ASP A 540 1.69 -13.85 18.22
C ASP A 540 0.25 -14.29 18.49
N ILE A 541 -0.52 -14.58 17.43
CA ILE A 541 -1.92 -15.04 17.54
C ILE A 541 -2.00 -16.40 18.25
N ASP A 542 -0.97 -17.23 18.15
CA ASP A 542 -0.87 -18.55 18.81
C ASP A 542 -0.39 -18.48 20.27
N GLU A 543 -0.40 -17.27 20.87
CA GLU A 543 0.04 -16.96 22.25
C GLU A 543 1.53 -17.18 22.53
N LYS A 544 2.34 -17.52 21.53
CA LYS A 544 3.80 -17.50 21.67
C LYS A 544 4.29 -16.06 21.68
N PHE A 545 5.43 -15.85 22.31
CA PHE A 545 5.99 -14.50 22.40
C PHE A 545 7.52 -14.48 22.38
N THR A 546 8.04 -13.32 21.99
CA THR A 546 9.46 -12.97 22.09
C THR A 546 9.62 -11.63 22.79
N TYR A 547 10.85 -11.30 23.22
CA TYR A 547 11.14 -10.01 23.84
C TYR A 547 12.09 -9.18 22.98
N SER A 548 11.87 -7.86 23.00
CA SER A 548 12.84 -6.90 22.49
C SER A 548 14.09 -6.83 23.38
N LYS A 549 15.12 -6.13 22.91
CA LYS A 549 16.18 -5.63 23.78
C LYS A 549 15.58 -4.75 24.90
N ILE A 550 16.25 -4.72 26.05
CA ILE A 550 15.91 -3.81 27.13
C ILE A 550 16.57 -2.45 26.87
N ILE A 551 15.79 -1.38 26.98
CA ILE A 551 16.28 -0.01 27.01
C ILE A 551 16.09 0.58 28.41
N SER A 552 16.91 1.55 28.80
CA SER A 552 16.83 2.12 30.16
C SER A 552 17.08 3.61 30.16
N PHE A 553 16.50 4.28 31.16
CA PHE A 553 16.66 5.71 31.40
C PHE A 553 17.03 5.93 32.85
N ASN A 554 17.97 6.84 33.11
CA ASN A 554 18.25 7.31 34.46
C ASN A 554 17.20 8.35 34.80
N LEU A 555 16.41 8.06 35.80
CA LEU A 555 15.52 9.06 36.38
C LEU A 555 16.42 9.96 37.24
N THR A 556 16.80 11.12 36.71
CA THR A 556 17.30 12.17 37.60
C THR A 556 16.16 12.45 38.55
N GLN A 557 16.31 12.04 39.83
CA GLN A 557 15.44 12.55 40.85
C GLN A 557 15.64 14.06 40.81
N ASN A 558 14.69 14.77 40.23
CA ASN A 558 14.43 16.13 40.66
C ASN A 558 13.90 15.98 42.10
N ALA A 559 14.85 15.87 43.02
CA ALA A 559 14.59 16.17 44.41
C ALA A 559 13.89 17.52 44.40
N GLY A 560 12.58 17.54 44.58
CA GLY A 560 11.72 18.70 44.34
C GLY A 560 12.43 19.92 44.92
N SER A 561 12.59 20.97 44.09
CA SER A 561 13.29 22.17 44.49
C SER A 561 12.72 22.69 45.78
N ILE A 562 13.60 22.90 46.76
CA ILE A 562 13.22 23.68 47.94
C ILE A 562 13.20 25.16 47.52
N THR A 563 12.14 25.85 47.84
CA THR A 563 12.02 27.29 47.62
C THR A 563 11.85 28.01 48.96
N ALA A 564 12.34 29.24 49.03
CA ALA A 564 12.26 30.08 50.20
C ALA A 564 11.73 31.46 49.82
N PHE A 565 10.69 31.91 50.52
CA PHE A 565 10.10 33.23 50.27
C PHE A 565 9.54 33.80 51.60
N PRO A 566 9.76 35.11 51.88
CA PRO A 566 10.59 36.04 51.10
C PRO A 566 12.09 35.76 51.19
N ASN A 567 12.83 36.10 50.18
CA ASN A 567 14.28 36.05 50.18
C ASN A 567 14.80 37.28 49.41
N PRO A 568 15.34 38.31 50.07
CA PRO A 568 15.71 38.38 51.51
C PRO A 568 14.55 38.34 52.51
N ALA A 569 14.81 37.75 53.70
CA ALA A 569 13.85 37.55 54.80
C ALA A 569 14.11 38.53 55.93
N ALA A 570 13.06 39.18 56.44
CA ALA A 570 13.13 40.07 57.62
C ALA A 570 12.82 39.30 58.91
N GLU A 571 11.60 38.79 59.09
CA GLU A 571 11.14 38.17 60.33
C GLU A 571 11.01 36.64 60.21
N SER A 572 10.53 36.15 59.07
CA SER A 572 10.31 34.75 58.82
C SER A 572 10.55 34.36 57.36
N ILE A 573 10.76 33.08 57.10
CA ILE A 573 10.93 32.49 55.78
C ILE A 573 10.02 31.27 55.62
N ASN A 574 9.23 31.21 54.57
CA ASN A 574 8.46 30.05 54.20
C ASN A 574 9.30 29.13 53.28
N LEU A 575 9.60 27.95 53.78
CA LEU A 575 10.28 26.88 53.01
C LEU A 575 9.22 25.96 52.38
N SER A 576 9.14 25.95 51.08
CA SER A 576 8.23 25.08 50.35
C SER A 576 9.02 23.98 49.61
N PHE A 577 8.60 22.73 49.76
CA PHE A 577 9.21 21.55 49.13
C PHE A 577 8.17 20.44 49.00
N THR A 578 8.51 19.42 48.20
CA THR A 578 7.68 18.21 48.08
C THR A 578 8.36 17.07 48.84
N GLN A 579 7.57 16.36 49.68
CA GLN A 579 7.97 15.14 50.37
C GLN A 579 7.20 13.95 49.79
N ILE A 580 7.92 12.90 49.40
CA ILE A 580 7.35 11.74 48.70
C ILE A 580 6.71 10.77 49.70
N LYS A 581 7.35 10.57 50.86
CA LYS A 581 6.90 9.66 51.91
C LYS A 581 6.58 10.43 53.20
N LYS A 582 5.50 10.05 53.89
CA LYS A 582 5.22 10.58 55.23
C LYS A 582 6.38 10.21 56.16
N GLY A 583 6.79 11.11 57.03
CA GLY A 583 7.86 10.88 57.99
C GLY A 583 8.35 12.13 58.71
N ASN A 584 9.32 11.93 59.58
CA ASN A 584 9.96 13.02 60.30
C ASN A 584 10.82 13.86 59.30
N THR A 585 10.67 15.16 59.40
CA THR A 585 11.40 16.15 58.61
C THR A 585 12.11 17.10 59.55
N GLU A 586 13.45 17.15 59.48
CA GLU A 586 14.28 18.11 60.19
C GLU A 586 14.57 19.31 59.27
N ILE A 587 14.28 20.51 59.79
CA ILE A 587 14.71 21.77 59.17
C ILE A 587 15.88 22.29 59.97
N ARG A 588 16.98 22.59 59.29
CA ARG A 588 18.19 23.11 59.89
C ARG A 588 18.62 24.40 59.17
N ILE A 589 18.82 25.47 59.94
CA ILE A 589 19.41 26.71 59.41
C ILE A 589 20.85 26.78 59.88
N THR A 590 21.78 26.94 58.97
CA THR A 590 23.20 27.11 59.27
C THR A 590 23.72 28.43 58.73
N ASN A 591 24.66 29.04 59.46
CA ASN A 591 25.38 30.22 58.94
C ASN A 591 26.46 29.80 57.95
N MET A 592 27.11 30.75 57.32
CA MET A 592 28.12 30.47 56.29
C MET A 592 29.40 29.82 56.88
N ALA A 593 29.61 29.85 58.20
CA ALA A 593 30.67 29.10 58.88
C ALA A 593 30.32 27.64 59.18
N GLY A 594 29.11 27.18 58.74
CA GLY A 594 28.62 25.82 58.94
C GLY A 594 27.96 25.56 60.32
N ASN A 595 27.88 26.55 61.19
CA ASN A 595 27.24 26.38 62.51
C ASN A 595 25.73 26.40 62.39
N THR A 596 25.06 25.41 63.04
CA THR A 596 23.61 25.36 63.13
C THR A 596 23.09 26.43 64.08
N VAL A 597 22.32 27.37 63.59
CA VAL A 597 21.75 28.48 64.36
C VAL A 597 20.27 28.27 64.71
N LYS A 598 19.59 27.41 63.98
CA LYS A 598 18.20 27.01 64.27
C LYS A 598 17.92 25.59 63.77
N LYS A 599 17.08 24.85 64.54
CA LYS A 599 16.65 23.51 64.20
C LYS A 599 15.18 23.33 64.55
N ASN A 600 14.41 22.71 63.66
CA ASN A 600 13.01 22.39 63.81
C ASN A 600 12.73 20.99 63.28
N ASN A 601 11.91 20.18 64.01
CA ASN A 601 11.54 18.84 63.59
C ASN A 601 10.03 18.74 63.55
N GLN A 602 9.49 18.23 62.44
CA GLN A 602 8.06 18.01 62.25
C GLN A 602 7.81 16.67 61.53
N TYR A 603 6.67 16.04 61.88
CA TYR A 603 6.17 14.88 61.15
C TYR A 603 5.24 15.34 60.04
N LEU A 604 5.59 15.11 58.80
CA LEU A 604 4.85 15.59 57.64
C LEU A 604 4.25 14.44 56.82
N SER A 605 3.09 14.69 56.23
CA SER A 605 2.44 13.81 55.28
C SER A 605 3.16 13.88 53.90
N ALA A 606 2.99 12.87 53.06
CA ALA A 606 3.41 12.94 51.67
C ALA A 606 2.66 14.05 50.91
N GLY A 607 3.35 14.77 50.02
CA GLY A 607 2.79 15.88 49.26
C GLY A 607 3.63 17.17 49.37
N LYS A 608 3.06 18.28 48.92
CA LYS A 608 3.65 19.61 49.10
C LYS A 608 3.57 20.06 50.56
N ALA A 609 4.71 20.42 51.11
CA ALA A 609 4.82 21.01 52.44
C ALA A 609 5.28 22.46 52.32
N SER A 610 4.72 23.33 53.17
CA SER A 610 5.18 24.70 53.35
C SER A 610 5.31 24.98 54.84
N LEU A 611 6.53 25.30 55.26
CA LEU A 611 6.85 25.53 56.70
C LEU A 611 7.33 26.94 56.87
N ASN A 612 6.69 27.68 57.77
CA ASN A 612 7.14 28.99 58.19
C ASN A 612 8.20 28.85 59.29
N ILE A 613 9.39 29.41 59.05
CA ILE A 613 10.51 29.42 59.98
C ILE A 613 10.78 30.87 60.39
N ASP A 614 10.56 31.16 61.66
CA ASP A 614 10.92 32.44 62.22
C ASP A 614 12.45 32.62 62.23
N VAL A 615 12.95 33.67 61.61
CA VAL A 615 14.36 34.05 61.52
C VAL A 615 14.66 35.42 62.16
N ASN A 616 13.73 35.97 62.92
CA ASN A 616 13.83 37.27 63.52
C ASN A 616 15.07 37.46 64.42
N THR A 617 15.47 36.37 65.12
CA THR A 617 16.62 36.35 66.03
C THR A 617 17.99 36.19 65.36
N LEU A 618 18.00 36.02 64.03
CA LEU A 618 19.23 35.82 63.28
C LEU A 618 19.84 37.21 62.89
N SER A 619 21.13 37.32 62.99
CA SER A 619 21.85 38.52 62.51
C SER A 619 21.70 38.65 60.98
N PRO A 620 21.71 39.90 60.43
CA PRO A 620 21.76 40.06 58.97
C PRO A 620 22.90 39.32 58.33
N GLY A 621 22.64 38.60 57.23
CA GLY A 621 23.64 37.83 56.57
C GLY A 621 23.13 36.66 55.72
N ALA A 622 24.00 35.87 55.13
CA ALA A 622 23.67 34.70 54.35
C ALA A 622 23.60 33.43 55.19
N TYR A 623 22.57 32.62 54.95
CA TYR A 623 22.27 31.35 55.63
C TYR A 623 21.94 30.26 54.63
N ILE A 624 22.12 29.01 55.05
CA ILE A 624 21.67 27.82 54.33
C ILE A 624 20.52 27.16 55.09
N ALA A 625 19.38 27.06 54.47
CA ALA A 625 18.27 26.24 54.94
C ALA A 625 18.40 24.81 54.38
N THR A 626 18.46 23.81 55.27
CA THR A 626 18.57 22.41 54.95
C THR A 626 17.32 21.69 55.39
N VAL A 627 16.67 20.97 54.51
CA VAL A 627 15.55 20.04 54.81
C VAL A 627 16.11 18.62 54.73
N ILE A 628 15.98 17.88 55.81
CA ILE A 628 16.44 16.48 55.95
C ILE A 628 15.22 15.64 56.26
N ASN A 629 14.86 14.74 55.35
CA ASN A 629 13.74 13.83 55.49
C ASN A 629 14.01 12.46 54.89
N THR A 630 13.02 11.58 54.82
CA THR A 630 13.10 10.23 54.25
C THR A 630 13.45 10.21 52.75
N ASP A 631 13.27 11.32 52.06
CA ASP A 631 13.56 11.45 50.62
C ASP A 631 14.96 12.02 50.35
N GLY A 632 15.74 12.35 51.39
CA GLY A 632 17.09 12.86 51.29
C GLY A 632 17.27 14.26 51.88
N ILE A 633 18.34 14.93 51.45
CA ILE A 633 18.74 16.25 51.96
C ILE A 633 18.57 17.25 50.82
N LYS A 634 17.85 18.37 51.12
CA LYS A 634 17.65 19.50 50.22
C LYS A 634 18.19 20.75 50.89
N GLN A 635 18.88 21.59 50.12
CA GLN A 635 19.50 22.82 50.65
C GLN A 635 19.20 24.03 49.77
N LEU A 636 19.02 25.18 50.39
CA LEU A 636 18.83 26.45 49.72
C LEU A 636 19.54 27.56 50.50
N LYS A 637 20.19 28.49 49.78
CA LYS A 637 20.76 29.70 50.39
C LYS A 637 19.70 30.79 50.41
N PHE A 638 19.59 31.51 51.55
CA PHE A 638 18.74 32.69 51.70
C PHE A 638 19.50 33.81 52.40
N ILE A 639 18.99 35.02 52.30
CA ILE A 639 19.56 36.25 52.91
C ILE A 639 18.62 36.69 54.02
N LYS A 640 19.16 36.91 55.21
CA LYS A 640 18.49 37.60 56.31
C LYS A 640 18.86 39.08 56.24
N GLN A 641 17.85 39.96 56.23
CA GLN A 641 17.99 41.40 56.38
C GLN A 641 18.06 41.85 57.85
#